data_cf392f10bd2d005eb538ade2ed3d5d4d
#
_entry.id   cf392f10bd2d005eb538ade2ed3d5d4d
#
_cell.length_a   1.000
_cell.length_b   1.000
_cell.length_c   1.000
_cell.angle_alpha   90.00
_cell.angle_beta   90.00
_cell.angle_gamma   90.00
#
_symmetry.space_group_name_H-M   'P 1'
#
loop_
_entity.id
_entity.type
_entity.pdbx_description
1 polymer ?
#
loop_
_entity_poly.entity_id
_entity_poly.type
_entity_poly.pdbx_seq_one_letter_code
_entity_poly.pdbx_strand_id
1 'polypeptide(L)'
;MMKKRENILTKRILAGLLAGVLLGSSFYARPAAAGEVINVVTQDDYEKVKDSNGDVKPQQSLTDNSVTIGTDGGGNSPSIDSSGNRYVYGGYTAGTEAAKNNKVFIKSGVMNDVCGGRSKGAGDATKNEVYISGGEMDSVHGGWGSSGTGAVTDNKVYISGGTVRNAVYGGLSNNGAATKNEVYISSGTINYSVYGGYSYDSAATDNKVYISGGEMNSVYGGYSYDSAATDNKVYISGGTITGSVYGGLGSSDAAGNKVYISGTPIFGNNTMLYGGHSDRGGDVSGNVLNIHTKGLQAANVRDFDEYNFYLQNDTKADDTLLTLTGGDDSDKITYITKSKINVGMEGSAPALRIGDSVTLLENTNGITADNTTDYGPEMRQGVSVVYDITTGLNEDGHKLVTTIDGGKVLEQTKSPVETQAATAAFLNSGADMLAGSGIASMSEATSAEDGAIFGVMGGGSMRYKTGSYADVKGYNLAMGFGKAVTNSAGRLTFGPFIEYGKGEYTSHLDGGIRGDGNTKYYGVGVLARQDNNSGVYYEGSLRYGRMDSDYASGDLINFADNRVQTSYDSSSAYYGAHLGIGKVNKLNDTTKADVYAKFMYTHQNGDSVALRGEGVGEVYDFDAVDSTRVRVGARVSRDYSARGTGYAGLAYEYEFDGEARATVLGFSTPSPSIKGSSGLLELGYILQPKGANDPAIDINLQGWGGKKQGFTGNVNFVWKF
;
A
#
# COMPACT_ATOMS: atom_id res chain seq x y z
N MET A 1 -20.96 -4.48 -4.65
CA MET A 1 -19.92 -3.80 -3.90
C MET A 1 -19.05 -2.98 -4.86
N MET A 2 -19.64 -2.04 -5.54
CA MET A 2 -18.94 -1.12 -6.46
C MET A 2 -19.03 0.28 -5.87
N LYS A 3 -18.05 0.67 -5.03
CA LYS A 3 -17.76 2.06 -4.63
C LYS A 3 -16.64 2.05 -3.60
N LYS A 4 -15.38 1.96 -4.03
CA LYS A 4 -14.19 2.43 -3.33
C LYS A 4 -12.92 1.97 -4.05
N ARG A 5 -12.65 2.52 -5.22
CA ARG A 5 -11.31 2.56 -5.79
C ARG A 5 -11.12 3.97 -6.35
N GLU A 6 -10.85 4.89 -5.46
CA GLU A 6 -10.26 6.16 -5.84
C GLU A 6 -8.77 5.89 -6.08
N ASN A 7 -8.37 6.13 -7.31
CA ASN A 7 -6.99 6.11 -7.77
C ASN A 7 -6.09 6.89 -6.79
N ILE A 8 -4.90 6.43 -6.49
CA ILE A 8 -3.94 7.09 -5.58
C ILE A 8 -3.68 8.54 -6.03
N LEU A 9 -3.70 8.78 -7.33
CA LEU A 9 -3.61 10.10 -7.93
C LEU A 9 -4.80 10.99 -7.51
N THR A 10 -6.01 10.46 -7.60
CA THR A 10 -7.26 11.14 -7.18
C THR A 10 -7.27 11.40 -5.67
N LYS A 11 -6.71 10.50 -4.84
CA LYS A 11 -6.60 10.72 -3.39
C LYS A 11 -5.61 11.82 -3.01
N ARG A 12 -4.50 11.97 -3.72
CA ARG A 12 -3.55 13.08 -3.51
C ARG A 12 -4.14 14.41 -3.98
N ILE A 13 -4.86 14.41 -5.09
CA ILE A 13 -5.61 15.58 -5.59
C ILE A 13 -6.74 15.92 -4.62
N LEU A 14 -7.52 14.92 -4.18
CA LEU A 14 -8.62 15.10 -3.23
C LEU A 14 -8.12 15.52 -1.83
N ALA A 15 -6.99 15.01 -1.34
CA ALA A 15 -6.40 15.41 -0.07
C ALA A 15 -5.93 16.87 -0.11
N GLY A 16 -5.35 17.33 -1.23
CA GLY A 16 -5.01 18.74 -1.43
C GLY A 16 -6.25 19.64 -1.48
N LEU A 17 -7.33 19.18 -2.13
CA LEU A 17 -8.59 19.89 -2.26
C LEU A 17 -9.45 19.85 -0.98
N LEU A 18 -9.51 18.70 -0.27
CA LEU A 18 -10.19 18.60 1.02
C LEU A 18 -9.52 19.46 2.11
N ALA A 19 -8.20 19.59 2.11
CA ALA A 19 -7.51 20.50 3.02
C ALA A 19 -7.91 21.97 2.76
N GLY A 20 -8.21 22.34 1.51
CA GLY A 20 -8.70 23.68 1.16
C GLY A 20 -10.16 23.93 1.54
N VAL A 21 -11.02 22.90 1.48
CA VAL A 21 -12.47 23.04 1.69
C VAL A 21 -12.88 22.85 3.17
N LEU A 22 -12.12 22.06 3.95
CA LEU A 22 -12.42 21.78 5.36
C LEU A 22 -11.90 22.83 6.36
N LEU A 23 -11.09 23.81 5.92
CA LEU A 23 -10.59 24.88 6.79
C LEU A 23 -11.50 26.11 6.89
N GLY A 24 -12.73 26.03 6.41
CA GLY A 24 -13.75 27.06 6.58
C GLY A 24 -14.42 27.11 7.96
N SER A 25 -14.08 26.22 8.89
CA SER A 25 -14.63 26.21 10.25
C SER A 25 -13.51 26.15 11.31
N SER A 26 -13.27 27.32 11.92
CA SER A 26 -12.68 27.55 13.24
C SER A 26 -11.61 26.56 13.75
N PHE A 27 -10.34 26.83 13.45
CA PHE A 27 -9.24 26.43 14.34
C PHE A 27 -8.64 27.68 15.02
N TYR A 28 -8.77 27.76 16.32
CA TYR A 28 -7.98 28.66 17.15
C TYR A 28 -6.54 28.16 17.16
N ALA A 29 -5.66 28.71 16.31
CA ALA A 29 -4.22 28.54 16.38
C ALA A 29 -3.63 29.67 17.21
N ARG A 30 -2.67 29.35 18.05
CA ARG A 30 -1.86 30.26 18.86
C ARG A 30 -1.18 31.34 18.01
N PRO A 31 -1.02 32.59 18.49
CA PRO A 31 -0.39 33.65 17.73
C PRO A 31 1.12 33.50 17.70
N ALA A 32 1.65 33.04 16.56
CA ALA A 32 2.91 33.51 16.02
C ALA A 32 2.56 34.80 15.28
N ALA A 33 3.38 35.87 15.33
CA ALA A 33 3.14 37.22 14.84
C ALA A 33 1.97 37.30 13.84
N ALA A 34 0.82 37.73 14.31
CA ALA A 34 -0.44 37.65 13.57
C ALA A 34 -0.33 38.52 12.31
N GLY A 35 -0.37 37.88 11.15
CA GLY A 35 -0.55 38.56 9.87
C GLY A 35 -1.89 39.33 9.86
N GLU A 36 -2.02 40.26 8.95
CA GLU A 36 -3.21 41.05 8.78
C GLU A 36 -4.35 40.20 8.17
N VAL A 37 -5.57 40.33 8.68
CA VAL A 37 -6.79 39.69 8.18
C VAL A 37 -7.70 40.69 7.53
N ILE A 38 -7.99 40.56 6.26
CA ILE A 38 -8.88 41.43 5.48
C ILE A 38 -10.06 40.61 4.96
N ASN A 39 -11.28 41.07 5.23
CA ASN A 39 -12.50 40.48 4.71
C ASN A 39 -13.32 41.52 3.95
N VAL A 40 -13.61 41.26 2.68
CA VAL A 40 -14.38 42.12 1.79
C VAL A 40 -15.61 41.35 1.32
N VAL A 41 -16.74 41.57 1.95
CA VAL A 41 -18.00 40.87 1.66
C VAL A 41 -18.91 41.71 0.76
N THR A 42 -18.90 43.04 0.98
CA THR A 42 -19.73 43.98 0.26
C THR A 42 -18.91 45.06 -0.43
N GLN A 43 -19.53 45.84 -1.30
CA GLN A 43 -18.88 46.96 -1.97
C GLN A 43 -18.43 48.02 -0.91
N ASP A 44 -19.20 48.23 0.16
CA ASP A 44 -18.84 49.14 1.22
C ASP A 44 -17.59 48.67 2.00
N ASP A 45 -17.37 47.37 2.14
CA ASP A 45 -16.14 46.81 2.74
C ASP A 45 -14.94 47.07 1.84
N TYR A 46 -15.10 46.91 0.50
CA TYR A 46 -14.05 47.22 -0.46
C TYR A 46 -13.63 48.71 -0.37
N GLU A 47 -14.61 49.62 -0.36
CA GLU A 47 -14.33 51.08 -0.27
C GLU A 47 -13.55 51.48 1.01
N LYS A 48 -13.65 50.69 2.07
CA LYS A 48 -12.94 50.93 3.34
C LYS A 48 -11.49 50.41 3.33
N VAL A 49 -11.20 49.35 2.59
CA VAL A 49 -9.90 48.66 2.63
C VAL A 49 -9.02 48.90 1.41
N LYS A 50 -9.57 49.46 0.32
CA LYS A 50 -8.78 49.75 -0.89
C LYS A 50 -7.75 50.86 -0.60
N ASP A 51 -6.59 50.76 -1.24
CA ASP A 51 -5.60 51.84 -1.26
C ASP A 51 -5.95 52.94 -2.31
N SER A 52 -5.09 53.94 -2.47
CA SER A 52 -5.26 55.02 -3.42
C SER A 52 -5.32 54.58 -4.89
N ASN A 53 -4.83 53.40 -5.21
CA ASN A 53 -4.85 52.77 -6.54
C ASN A 53 -6.08 51.86 -6.70
N GLY A 54 -6.86 51.64 -5.64
CA GLY A 54 -7.96 50.70 -5.59
C GLY A 54 -7.56 49.26 -5.33
N ASP A 55 -6.32 48.99 -4.97
CA ASP A 55 -5.83 47.62 -4.63
C ASP A 55 -6.27 47.21 -3.23
N VAL A 56 -6.64 45.96 -3.04
CA VAL A 56 -6.84 45.33 -1.74
C VAL A 56 -5.56 44.62 -1.34
N LYS A 57 -4.88 45.12 -0.31
CA LYS A 57 -3.63 44.51 0.19
C LYS A 57 -3.41 44.83 1.65
N PRO A 58 -2.74 43.94 2.42
CA PRO A 58 -2.26 44.22 3.77
C PRO A 58 -1.35 45.46 3.81
N GLN A 59 -1.55 46.30 4.77
CA GLN A 59 -0.82 47.57 4.89
C GLN A 59 0.36 47.49 5.87
N GLN A 60 0.31 46.56 6.84
CA GLN A 60 1.26 46.49 7.95
C GLN A 60 2.13 45.25 7.94
N SER A 61 1.76 44.20 7.19
CA SER A 61 2.49 42.93 7.18
C SER A 61 2.74 42.44 5.75
N LEU A 62 3.92 41.85 5.51
CA LEU A 62 4.29 41.19 4.26
C LEU A 62 4.09 39.67 4.31
N THR A 63 3.83 39.13 5.49
CA THR A 63 3.81 37.70 5.74
C THR A 63 2.61 37.28 6.60
N ASP A 64 2.22 36.01 6.44
CA ASP A 64 1.18 35.34 7.23
C ASP A 64 -0.20 36.01 7.17
N ASN A 65 -0.49 36.77 6.13
CA ASN A 65 -1.76 37.48 5.95
C ASN A 65 -2.85 36.57 5.41
N SER A 66 -4.12 36.97 5.66
CA SER A 66 -5.30 36.32 5.10
C SER A 66 -6.25 37.34 4.50
N VAL A 67 -6.54 37.24 3.21
CA VAL A 67 -7.46 38.12 2.47
C VAL A 67 -8.61 37.28 1.92
N THR A 68 -9.85 37.65 2.23
CA THR A 68 -11.07 36.98 1.75
C THR A 68 -11.95 37.94 0.97
N ILE A 69 -12.37 37.56 -0.23
CA ILE A 69 -13.27 38.34 -1.09
C ILE A 69 -14.55 37.54 -1.36
N GLY A 70 -15.70 38.18 -1.04
CA GLY A 70 -17.02 37.59 -1.31
C GLY A 70 -17.45 36.54 -0.28
N THR A 71 -18.61 35.94 -0.56
CA THR A 71 -19.22 34.90 0.28
C THR A 71 -19.59 33.68 -0.56
N ASP A 72 -19.74 32.54 0.09
CA ASP A 72 -20.29 31.35 -0.54
C ASP A 72 -21.76 31.61 -0.92
N GLY A 73 -22.14 31.36 -2.17
CA GLY A 73 -23.51 31.58 -2.68
C GLY A 73 -23.75 32.88 -3.43
N GLY A 74 -22.77 33.77 -3.58
CA GLY A 74 -22.75 34.87 -4.57
C GLY A 74 -23.68 36.06 -4.33
N GLY A 75 -24.29 36.24 -3.14
CA GLY A 75 -25.12 37.39 -2.84
C GLY A 75 -24.30 38.67 -2.63
N ASN A 76 -24.72 39.81 -3.22
CA ASN A 76 -24.10 41.14 -3.10
C ASN A 76 -22.57 41.17 -3.21
N SER A 77 -22.05 40.48 -4.21
CA SER A 77 -20.60 40.31 -4.43
C SER A 77 -19.91 41.65 -4.75
N PRO A 78 -18.76 41.97 -4.15
CA PRO A 78 -18.03 43.19 -4.46
C PRO A 78 -17.50 43.16 -5.91
N SER A 79 -17.60 44.31 -6.59
CA SER A 79 -16.90 44.55 -7.84
C SER A 79 -15.65 45.37 -7.55
N ILE A 80 -14.49 44.74 -7.65
CA ILE A 80 -13.20 45.43 -7.58
C ILE A 80 -12.85 45.84 -8.99
N ASP A 81 -13.62 46.77 -9.49
CA ASP A 81 -13.74 47.40 -10.81
C ASP A 81 -12.70 47.00 -11.89
N SER A 82 -13.20 46.52 -13.02
CA SER A 82 -12.42 46.13 -14.19
C SER A 82 -11.89 47.29 -15.06
N SER A 83 -12.15 48.55 -14.70
CA SER A 83 -11.76 49.71 -15.50
C SER A 83 -10.39 50.32 -15.19
N GLY A 84 -9.67 49.79 -14.19
CA GLY A 84 -8.30 50.15 -13.83
C GLY A 84 -7.53 48.96 -13.32
N ASN A 85 -6.20 48.88 -13.53
CA ASN A 85 -5.32 47.81 -13.07
C ASN A 85 -5.36 47.66 -11.53
N ARG A 86 -6.37 46.97 -10.98
CA ARG A 86 -6.63 46.82 -9.55
C ARG A 86 -6.48 45.36 -9.13
N TYR A 87 -5.72 45.14 -8.09
CA TYR A 87 -5.24 43.85 -7.66
C TYR A 87 -5.72 43.46 -6.26
N VAL A 88 -5.82 42.16 -6.04
CA VAL A 88 -5.99 41.57 -4.70
C VAL A 88 -4.69 40.87 -4.33
N TYR A 89 -4.03 41.34 -3.27
CA TYR A 89 -2.77 40.76 -2.80
C TYR A 89 -2.94 40.17 -1.39
N GLY A 90 -2.43 38.97 -1.19
CA GLY A 90 -2.22 38.44 0.15
C GLY A 90 -1.03 39.10 0.86
N GLY A 91 0.04 39.40 0.13
CA GLY A 91 1.18 40.17 0.58
C GLY A 91 1.84 40.91 -0.59
N TYR A 92 2.37 42.09 -0.34
CA TYR A 92 3.02 42.92 -1.35
C TYR A 92 4.30 43.58 -0.79
N THR A 93 5.41 43.42 -1.51
CA THR A 93 6.67 44.10 -1.19
C THR A 93 7.22 44.83 -2.41
N ALA A 94 7.81 45.99 -2.19
CA ALA A 94 8.57 46.74 -3.21
C ALA A 94 10.09 46.72 -2.95
N GLY A 95 10.52 46.12 -1.85
CA GLY A 95 11.91 46.07 -1.40
C GLY A 95 12.59 44.71 -1.58
N THR A 96 13.50 44.41 -0.68
CA THR A 96 14.26 43.15 -0.63
C THR A 96 13.63 42.10 0.30
N GLU A 97 12.60 42.47 1.04
CA GLU A 97 11.92 41.55 1.94
C GLU A 97 10.96 40.63 1.17
N ALA A 98 10.75 39.42 1.68
CA ALA A 98 9.91 38.42 1.02
C ALA A 98 8.41 38.61 1.32
N ALA A 99 7.54 38.45 0.32
CA ALA A 99 6.10 38.24 0.47
C ALA A 99 5.87 36.74 0.70
N LYS A 100 5.52 36.35 1.96
CA LYS A 100 5.60 34.93 2.35
C LYS A 100 4.40 34.46 3.17
N ASN A 101 4.00 33.18 2.99
CA ASN A 101 2.97 32.46 3.75
C ASN A 101 1.57 33.15 3.70
N ASN A 102 1.28 33.96 2.71
CA ASN A 102 0.02 34.69 2.62
C ASN A 102 -1.05 33.80 1.97
N LYS A 103 -2.31 34.03 2.38
CA LYS A 103 -3.48 33.32 1.85
C LYS A 103 -4.51 34.27 1.28
N VAL A 104 -5.03 33.93 0.09
CA VAL A 104 -6.11 34.67 -0.56
C VAL A 104 -7.26 33.72 -0.85
N PHE A 105 -8.46 34.10 -0.46
CA PHE A 105 -9.69 33.33 -0.70
C PHE A 105 -10.65 34.15 -1.55
N ILE A 106 -10.97 33.70 -2.76
CA ILE A 106 -11.97 34.32 -3.63
C ILE A 106 -13.17 33.38 -3.72
N LYS A 107 -14.29 33.87 -3.19
CA LYS A 107 -15.55 33.11 -3.16
C LYS A 107 -16.55 33.64 -4.16
N SER A 108 -16.52 34.94 -4.42
CA SER A 108 -17.38 35.61 -5.40
C SER A 108 -16.83 37.01 -5.71
N GLY A 109 -17.40 37.71 -6.69
CA GLY A 109 -17.00 39.07 -7.07
C GLY A 109 -16.32 39.11 -8.44
N VAL A 110 -16.08 40.33 -8.90
CA VAL A 110 -15.36 40.62 -10.16
C VAL A 110 -14.13 41.45 -9.82
N MET A 111 -12.97 41.03 -10.32
CA MET A 111 -11.68 41.68 -10.04
C MET A 111 -10.71 41.48 -11.19
N ASN A 112 -9.60 42.24 -11.23
CA ASN A 112 -8.53 42.01 -12.19
C ASN A 112 -7.66 40.81 -11.74
N ASP A 113 -6.45 41.09 -11.24
CA ASP A 113 -5.55 40.02 -10.87
C ASP A 113 -5.63 39.70 -9.36
N VAL A 114 -5.50 38.42 -9.05
CA VAL A 114 -5.42 37.90 -7.71
C VAL A 114 -4.03 37.32 -7.50
N CYS A 115 -3.34 37.73 -6.44
CA CYS A 115 -1.99 37.30 -6.16
C CYS A 115 -1.82 36.92 -4.68
N GLY A 116 -1.33 35.71 -4.39
CA GLY A 116 -1.05 35.26 -3.04
C GLY A 116 0.05 36.11 -2.39
N GLY A 117 1.17 36.30 -3.10
CA GLY A 117 2.24 37.18 -2.69
C GLY A 117 2.96 37.81 -3.87
N ARG A 118 3.17 39.12 -3.85
CA ARG A 118 3.87 39.86 -4.90
C ARG A 118 5.13 40.52 -4.37
N SER A 119 6.25 40.27 -5.07
CA SER A 119 7.49 41.04 -4.90
C SER A 119 7.73 41.90 -6.14
N LYS A 120 7.78 43.22 -5.96
CA LYS A 120 8.16 44.17 -7.03
C LYS A 120 9.66 44.46 -7.02
N GLY A 121 10.34 44.24 -5.90
CA GLY A 121 11.79 44.38 -5.71
C GLY A 121 12.54 43.05 -5.81
N ALA A 122 13.69 42.98 -5.16
CA ALA A 122 14.53 41.76 -5.15
C ALA A 122 14.12 40.70 -4.10
N GLY A 123 13.03 40.96 -3.36
CA GLY A 123 12.52 40.00 -2.38
C GLY A 123 11.82 38.80 -3.04
N ASP A 124 11.80 37.69 -2.36
CA ASP A 124 11.13 36.47 -2.84
C ASP A 124 9.60 36.54 -2.68
N ALA A 125 8.86 35.81 -3.54
CA ALA A 125 7.46 35.49 -3.34
C ALA A 125 7.31 34.00 -3.07
N THR A 126 7.10 33.60 -1.81
CA THR A 126 7.25 32.21 -1.42
C THR A 126 6.17 31.69 -0.46
N LYS A 127 5.75 30.44 -0.68
CA LYS A 127 4.78 29.73 0.18
C LYS A 127 3.42 30.47 0.33
N ASN A 128 3.02 31.21 -0.70
CA ASN A 128 1.74 31.84 -0.74
C ASN A 128 0.68 30.90 -1.34
N GLU A 129 -0.55 31.03 -0.90
CA GLU A 129 -1.66 30.17 -1.31
C GLU A 129 -2.84 31.02 -1.79
N VAL A 130 -3.44 30.64 -2.93
CA VAL A 130 -4.64 31.27 -3.48
C VAL A 130 -5.72 30.20 -3.65
N TYR A 131 -6.91 30.50 -3.15
CA TYR A 131 -8.08 29.61 -3.19
C TYR A 131 -9.23 30.30 -3.93
N ILE A 132 -9.64 29.74 -5.05
CA ILE A 132 -10.73 30.27 -5.90
C ILE A 132 -11.88 29.27 -5.87
N SER A 133 -13.02 29.63 -5.31
CA SER A 133 -14.25 28.83 -5.32
C SER A 133 -15.37 29.46 -6.13
N GLY A 134 -15.18 30.71 -6.59
CA GLY A 134 -16.13 31.42 -7.41
C GLY A 134 -15.58 32.80 -7.84
N GLY A 135 -16.42 33.63 -8.47
CA GLY A 135 -16.03 34.95 -8.96
C GLY A 135 -15.44 34.92 -10.36
N GLU A 136 -15.11 36.10 -10.85
CA GLU A 136 -14.53 36.34 -12.16
C GLU A 136 -13.29 37.23 -12.01
N MET A 137 -12.17 36.82 -12.60
CA MET A 137 -10.88 37.51 -12.50
C MET A 137 -10.08 37.43 -13.80
N ASP A 138 -9.14 38.37 -13.98
CA ASP A 138 -8.29 38.32 -15.15
C ASP A 138 -7.23 37.26 -15.04
N SER A 139 -6.33 37.37 -14.06
CA SER A 139 -5.30 36.35 -13.82
C SER A 139 -5.16 35.99 -12.36
N VAL A 140 -4.64 34.80 -12.10
CA VAL A 140 -4.38 34.27 -10.76
C VAL A 140 -2.91 33.90 -10.63
N HIS A 141 -2.26 34.41 -9.58
CA HIS A 141 -0.85 34.16 -9.28
C HIS A 141 -0.72 33.63 -7.85
N GLY A 142 -0.14 32.45 -7.67
CA GLY A 142 0.24 31.99 -6.33
C GLY A 142 1.33 32.89 -5.75
N GLY A 143 2.39 33.12 -6.52
CA GLY A 143 3.43 34.11 -6.27
C GLY A 143 3.79 34.90 -7.52
N TRP A 144 4.21 36.17 -7.36
CA TRP A 144 4.63 37.01 -8.49
C TRP A 144 5.86 37.85 -8.16
N GLY A 145 6.96 37.61 -8.89
CA GLY A 145 8.18 38.40 -8.89
C GLY A 145 8.24 39.29 -10.14
N SER A 146 8.04 40.64 -10.00
CA SER A 146 7.79 41.49 -11.18
C SER A 146 8.97 42.28 -11.72
N SER A 147 10.00 42.59 -10.93
CA SER A 147 11.12 43.44 -11.42
C SER A 147 12.48 43.06 -10.82
N GLY A 148 12.53 42.29 -9.79
CA GLY A 148 13.79 41.88 -9.13
C GLY A 148 14.18 40.44 -9.47
N THR A 149 15.33 40.02 -9.00
CA THR A 149 15.85 38.66 -9.15
C THR A 149 15.36 37.69 -8.07
N GLY A 150 14.40 38.11 -7.23
CA GLY A 150 13.81 37.28 -6.19
C GLY A 150 13.16 36.02 -6.75
N ALA A 151 13.34 34.92 -6.08
CA ALA A 151 12.76 33.65 -6.48
C ALA A 151 11.24 33.58 -6.18
N VAL A 152 10.51 32.91 -7.07
CA VAL A 152 9.09 32.63 -6.89
C VAL A 152 8.95 31.11 -6.65
N THR A 153 8.78 30.74 -5.37
CA THR A 153 8.94 29.33 -5.00
C THR A 153 7.91 28.83 -3.99
N ASP A 154 7.54 27.54 -4.08
CA ASP A 154 6.62 26.85 -3.16
C ASP A 154 5.22 27.49 -3.09
N ASN A 155 4.79 28.28 -4.07
CA ASN A 155 3.45 28.88 -4.08
C ASN A 155 2.40 27.91 -4.63
N LYS A 156 1.15 28.09 -4.18
CA LYS A 156 0.04 27.18 -4.54
C LYS A 156 -1.20 27.94 -4.96
N VAL A 157 -1.86 27.43 -6.01
CA VAL A 157 -3.17 27.92 -6.47
C VAL A 157 -4.15 26.77 -6.49
N TYR A 158 -5.32 26.97 -5.89
CA TYR A 158 -6.42 26.01 -5.85
C TYR A 158 -7.66 26.62 -6.51
N ILE A 159 -8.18 25.98 -7.57
CA ILE A 159 -9.38 26.43 -8.28
C ILE A 159 -10.43 25.33 -8.22
N SER A 160 -11.53 25.62 -7.58
CA SER A 160 -12.70 24.74 -7.46
C SER A 160 -13.98 25.35 -8.05
N GLY A 161 -13.88 26.50 -8.71
CA GLY A 161 -14.96 27.20 -9.38
C GLY A 161 -14.53 28.57 -9.87
N GLY A 162 -15.46 29.36 -10.43
CA GLY A 162 -15.20 30.69 -10.97
C GLY A 162 -14.65 30.69 -12.40
N THR A 163 -14.38 31.90 -12.89
CA THR A 163 -13.86 32.14 -14.23
C THR A 163 -12.59 32.99 -14.19
N VAL A 164 -11.51 32.47 -14.78
CA VAL A 164 -10.27 33.21 -15.01
C VAL A 164 -10.20 33.55 -16.49
N ARG A 165 -10.29 34.84 -16.80
CA ARG A 165 -10.40 35.35 -18.21
C ARG A 165 -9.10 35.20 -18.96
N ASN A 166 -7.95 35.20 -18.26
CA ASN A 166 -6.63 35.09 -18.87
C ASN A 166 -5.93 33.82 -18.32
N ALA A 167 -4.94 33.92 -17.49
CA ALA A 167 -4.10 32.79 -17.14
C ALA A 167 -3.97 32.55 -15.62
N VAL A 168 -3.60 31.30 -15.28
CA VAL A 168 -3.30 30.86 -13.92
C VAL A 168 -1.82 30.53 -13.83
N TYR A 169 -1.13 31.10 -12.85
CA TYR A 169 0.28 30.87 -12.56
C TYR A 169 0.43 30.35 -11.12
N GLY A 170 1.00 29.20 -10.93
CA GLY A 170 1.47 28.76 -9.61
C GLY A 170 2.52 29.74 -9.09
N GLY A 171 3.49 30.07 -9.95
CA GLY A 171 4.44 31.14 -9.76
C GLY A 171 4.82 31.84 -11.07
N LEU A 172 4.85 33.18 -11.06
CA LEU A 172 5.31 34.01 -12.17
C LEU A 172 6.52 34.83 -11.75
N SER A 173 7.61 34.73 -12.48
CA SER A 173 8.80 35.58 -12.26
C SER A 173 9.26 36.21 -13.56
N ASN A 174 9.61 37.49 -13.52
CA ASN A 174 10.24 38.13 -14.68
C ASN A 174 11.73 37.76 -14.75
N ASN A 175 12.49 37.97 -13.68
CA ASN A 175 13.95 37.85 -13.71
C ASN A 175 14.48 36.70 -12.85
N GLY A 176 13.72 36.24 -11.84
CA GLY A 176 14.10 35.14 -10.94
C GLY A 176 13.52 33.81 -11.39
N ALA A 177 14.01 32.73 -10.77
CA ALA A 177 13.49 31.39 -11.07
C ALA A 177 12.06 31.18 -10.51
N ALA A 178 11.25 30.42 -11.25
CA ALA A 178 9.94 29.93 -10.82
C ALA A 178 10.03 28.44 -10.49
N THR A 179 10.10 28.09 -9.20
CA THR A 179 10.40 26.72 -8.78
C THR A 179 9.44 26.15 -7.76
N LYS A 180 9.13 24.85 -7.86
CA LYS A 180 8.29 24.10 -6.90
C LYS A 180 6.90 24.71 -6.66
N ASN A 181 6.37 25.46 -7.62
CA ASN A 181 5.03 25.99 -7.53
C ASN A 181 4.01 24.93 -7.96
N GLU A 182 2.81 24.98 -7.41
CA GLU A 182 1.79 23.97 -7.62
C GLU A 182 0.45 24.64 -7.98
N VAL A 183 -0.25 24.10 -9.01
CA VAL A 183 -1.61 24.52 -9.40
C VAL A 183 -2.54 23.30 -9.33
N TYR A 184 -3.68 23.48 -8.69
CA TYR A 184 -4.71 22.45 -8.52
C TYR A 184 -6.04 22.96 -9.07
N ILE A 185 -6.59 22.28 -10.09
CA ILE A 185 -7.86 22.65 -10.74
C ILE A 185 -8.81 21.46 -10.65
N SER A 186 -9.95 21.65 -10.00
CA SER A 186 -11.02 20.65 -9.91
C SER A 186 -12.31 21.06 -10.63
N SER A 187 -12.48 22.35 -10.92
CA SER A 187 -13.62 22.91 -11.62
C SER A 187 -13.31 24.37 -12.01
N GLY A 188 -14.22 25.03 -12.71
CA GLY A 188 -14.07 26.42 -13.18
C GLY A 188 -13.63 26.50 -14.63
N THR A 189 -13.58 27.73 -15.16
CA THR A 189 -13.20 28.02 -16.55
C THR A 189 -11.98 28.93 -16.58
N ILE A 190 -10.93 28.53 -17.27
CA ILE A 190 -9.72 29.28 -17.52
C ILE A 190 -9.63 29.52 -19.04
N ASN A 191 -9.95 30.74 -19.51
CA ASN A 191 -10.08 30.98 -20.95
C ASN A 191 -8.74 30.90 -21.70
N TYR A 192 -7.60 30.95 -21.00
CA TYR A 192 -6.28 30.89 -21.62
C TYR A 192 -5.47 29.72 -21.02
N SER A 193 -4.35 29.96 -20.42
CA SER A 193 -3.39 28.92 -20.07
C SER A 193 -3.18 28.75 -18.55
N VAL A 194 -2.75 27.57 -18.20
CA VAL A 194 -2.34 27.20 -16.84
C VAL A 194 -0.84 26.92 -16.83
N TYR A 195 -0.12 27.58 -15.95
CA TYR A 195 1.32 27.41 -15.75
C TYR A 195 1.60 26.98 -14.32
N GLY A 196 2.28 25.87 -14.13
CA GLY A 196 2.83 25.48 -12.80
C GLY A 196 3.83 26.53 -12.32
N GLY A 197 4.82 26.84 -13.17
CA GLY A 197 5.74 27.95 -13.02
C GLY A 197 6.03 28.63 -14.35
N TYR A 198 6.15 29.95 -14.33
CA TYR A 198 6.51 30.76 -15.48
C TYR A 198 7.68 31.68 -15.12
N SER A 199 8.74 31.63 -15.91
CA SER A 199 9.85 32.59 -15.78
C SER A 199 10.15 33.24 -17.13
N TYR A 200 10.45 34.54 -17.12
CA TYR A 200 10.92 35.22 -18.32
C TYR A 200 12.41 34.96 -18.57
N ASP A 201 13.27 35.39 -17.67
CA ASP A 201 14.73 35.42 -17.91
C ASP A 201 15.45 34.22 -17.23
N SER A 202 14.77 33.44 -16.43
CA SER A 202 15.38 32.37 -15.62
C SER A 202 14.62 31.05 -15.72
N ALA A 203 15.08 30.01 -15.03
CA ALA A 203 14.52 28.69 -15.16
C ALA A 203 13.13 28.53 -14.50
N ALA A 204 12.30 27.65 -15.07
CA ALA A 204 11.04 27.16 -14.50
C ALA A 204 11.18 25.66 -14.19
N THR A 205 11.44 25.31 -12.92
CA THR A 205 11.84 23.94 -12.56
C THR A 205 11.01 23.34 -11.41
N ASP A 206 10.82 22.02 -11.45
CA ASP A 206 10.15 21.23 -10.41
C ASP A 206 8.72 21.73 -10.05
N ASN A 207 8.05 22.41 -11.02
CA ASN A 207 6.68 22.88 -10.85
C ASN A 207 5.68 21.78 -11.17
N LYS A 208 4.45 21.90 -10.62
CA LYS A 208 3.43 20.87 -10.78
C LYS A 208 2.06 21.46 -11.10
N VAL A 209 1.35 20.81 -12.02
CA VAL A 209 -0.05 21.12 -12.35
C VAL A 209 -0.90 19.88 -12.15
N TYR A 210 -2.00 20.01 -11.43
CA TYR A 210 -2.96 18.94 -11.15
C TYR A 210 -4.34 19.35 -11.67
N ILE A 211 -4.89 18.61 -12.62
CA ILE A 211 -6.18 18.85 -13.24
C ILE A 211 -7.09 17.64 -13.04
N SER A 212 -8.18 17.83 -12.32
CA SER A 212 -9.23 16.82 -12.13
C SER A 212 -10.59 17.24 -12.70
N GLY A 213 -10.70 18.47 -13.21
CA GLY A 213 -11.91 19.02 -13.79
C GLY A 213 -11.67 20.44 -14.34
N GLY A 214 -12.75 21.12 -14.72
CA GLY A 214 -12.69 22.46 -15.30
C GLY A 214 -12.41 22.48 -16.82
N GLU A 215 -12.43 23.66 -17.39
CA GLU A 215 -12.14 23.91 -18.80
C GLU A 215 -10.98 24.89 -18.95
N MET A 216 -10.04 24.59 -19.85
CA MET A 216 -8.88 25.44 -20.10
C MET A 216 -8.34 25.27 -21.50
N ASN A 217 -7.55 26.25 -21.93
CA ASN A 217 -6.88 26.16 -23.22
C ASN A 217 -5.62 25.29 -23.07
N SER A 218 -4.46 25.87 -22.79
CA SER A 218 -3.19 25.14 -22.75
C SER A 218 -2.67 24.95 -21.31
N VAL A 219 -1.87 23.89 -21.10
CA VAL A 219 -1.31 23.55 -19.81
C VAL A 219 0.20 23.39 -19.93
N TYR A 220 0.93 24.07 -19.04
CA TYR A 220 2.38 24.01 -18.95
C TYR A 220 2.79 23.60 -17.53
N GLY A 221 3.53 22.51 -17.39
CA GLY A 221 4.17 22.16 -16.11
C GLY A 221 5.13 23.27 -15.69
N GLY A 222 6.02 23.67 -16.60
CA GLY A 222 6.87 24.85 -16.50
C GLY A 222 7.01 25.54 -17.84
N TYR A 223 7.16 26.86 -17.83
CA TYR A 223 7.44 27.67 -19.00
C TYR A 223 8.59 28.65 -18.71
N SER A 224 9.62 28.63 -19.55
CA SER A 224 10.68 29.62 -19.49
C SER A 224 10.89 30.29 -20.85
N TYR A 225 10.76 31.61 -20.89
CA TYR A 225 10.86 32.35 -22.17
C TYR A 225 12.32 32.43 -22.69
N ASP A 226 13.32 32.66 -21.79
CA ASP A 226 14.72 32.80 -22.18
C ASP A 226 15.66 31.73 -21.56
N SER A 227 15.15 30.76 -20.83
CA SER A 227 15.96 29.77 -20.13
C SER A 227 15.32 28.35 -20.18
N ALA A 228 15.64 27.50 -19.22
CA ALA A 228 15.23 26.11 -19.17
C ALA A 228 13.89 25.89 -18.44
N ALA A 229 13.13 24.87 -18.89
CA ALA A 229 11.93 24.37 -18.21
C ALA A 229 12.06 22.87 -17.94
N THR A 230 12.62 22.51 -16.77
CA THR A 230 13.02 21.12 -16.46
C THR A 230 12.33 20.54 -15.24
N ASP A 231 12.25 19.22 -15.20
CA ASP A 231 11.73 18.43 -14.05
C ASP A 231 10.28 18.76 -13.64
N ASN A 232 9.52 19.44 -14.50
CA ASN A 232 8.14 19.80 -14.22
C ASN A 232 7.20 18.60 -14.42
N LYS A 233 6.03 18.65 -13.76
CA LYS A 233 5.07 17.54 -13.78
C LYS A 233 3.65 18.04 -14.03
N VAL A 234 2.95 17.39 -14.96
CA VAL A 234 1.54 17.64 -15.26
C VAL A 234 0.73 16.37 -14.98
N TYR A 235 -0.28 16.49 -14.13
CA TYR A 235 -1.19 15.40 -13.78
C TYR A 235 -2.60 15.74 -14.23
N ILE A 236 -3.17 14.94 -15.12
CA ILE A 236 -4.50 15.16 -15.70
C ILE A 236 -5.36 13.93 -15.43
N SER A 237 -6.46 14.10 -14.69
CA SER A 237 -7.41 13.02 -14.40
C SER A 237 -8.84 13.33 -14.84
N GLY A 238 -9.09 14.52 -15.34
CA GLY A 238 -10.38 14.99 -15.84
C GLY A 238 -10.26 16.38 -16.44
N GLY A 239 -11.39 17.02 -16.69
CA GLY A 239 -11.47 18.35 -17.31
C GLY A 239 -11.37 18.32 -18.83
N THR A 240 -11.53 19.51 -19.42
CA THR A 240 -11.45 19.73 -20.88
C THR A 240 -10.27 20.65 -21.18
N ILE A 241 -9.35 20.20 -22.03
CA ILE A 241 -8.18 20.96 -22.49
C ILE A 241 -8.29 21.11 -24.00
N THR A 242 -8.43 22.35 -24.48
CA THR A 242 -8.65 22.63 -25.92
C THR A 242 -7.39 23.00 -26.68
N GLY A 243 -6.36 23.48 -25.97
CA GLY A 243 -5.02 23.75 -26.51
C GLY A 243 -4.06 22.59 -26.20
N SER A 244 -2.76 22.86 -26.16
CA SER A 244 -1.73 21.83 -25.97
C SER A 244 -1.32 21.65 -24.51
N VAL A 245 -0.77 20.48 -24.21
CA VAL A 245 -0.17 20.13 -22.92
C VAL A 245 1.34 20.01 -23.08
N TYR A 246 2.09 20.75 -22.28
CA TYR A 246 3.55 20.70 -22.23
C TYR A 246 4.00 20.25 -20.84
N GLY A 247 4.81 19.23 -20.74
CA GLY A 247 5.54 18.92 -19.51
C GLY A 247 6.43 20.09 -19.13
N GLY A 248 7.22 20.59 -20.09
CA GLY A 248 7.97 21.84 -20.01
C GLY A 248 8.12 22.50 -21.39
N LEU A 249 8.16 23.83 -21.42
CA LEU A 249 8.54 24.60 -22.58
C LEU A 249 9.59 25.64 -22.22
N GLY A 250 10.78 25.52 -22.82
CA GLY A 250 11.91 26.40 -22.57
C GLY A 250 12.52 26.90 -23.85
N SER A 251 13.20 28.04 -23.81
CA SER A 251 13.98 28.47 -24.97
C SER A 251 15.30 27.70 -25.09
N SER A 252 15.87 27.27 -23.96
CA SER A 252 17.01 26.37 -23.93
C SER A 252 16.56 24.94 -23.65
N ASP A 253 16.81 24.36 -22.50
CA ASP A 253 16.48 22.97 -22.20
C ASP A 253 15.02 22.79 -21.74
N ALA A 254 14.42 21.65 -22.12
CA ALA A 254 13.10 21.24 -21.64
C ALA A 254 13.13 19.72 -21.30
N ALA A 255 14.01 19.35 -20.39
CA ALA A 255 14.35 17.96 -20.06
C ALA A 255 13.73 17.48 -18.74
N GLY A 256 13.58 16.17 -18.60
CA GLY A 256 13.15 15.52 -17.36
C GLY A 256 11.69 15.74 -16.97
N ASN A 257 10.89 16.34 -17.85
CA ASN A 257 9.49 16.66 -17.56
C ASN A 257 8.60 15.40 -17.65
N LYS A 258 7.50 15.38 -16.90
CA LYS A 258 6.60 14.21 -16.85
C LYS A 258 5.14 14.61 -17.01
N VAL A 259 4.45 13.91 -17.89
CA VAL A 259 3.00 14.05 -18.08
C VAL A 259 2.32 12.75 -17.65
N TYR A 260 1.33 12.86 -16.76
CA TYR A 260 0.54 11.75 -16.24
C TYR A 260 -0.93 11.96 -16.63
N ILE A 261 -1.51 11.00 -17.32
CA ILE A 261 -2.91 11.04 -17.77
C ILE A 261 -3.66 9.83 -17.18
N SER A 262 -4.75 10.09 -16.49
CA SER A 262 -5.62 9.07 -15.89
C SER A 262 -7.08 9.53 -15.97
N GLY A 263 -8.03 8.69 -15.54
CA GLY A 263 -9.44 9.04 -15.53
C GLY A 263 -10.00 9.28 -16.94
N THR A 264 -10.79 10.33 -17.12
CA THR A 264 -11.51 10.62 -18.38
C THR A 264 -11.37 12.09 -18.81
N PRO A 265 -10.15 12.61 -18.99
CA PRO A 265 -9.99 13.96 -19.52
C PRO A 265 -10.46 14.03 -20.99
N ILE A 266 -10.88 15.22 -21.40
CA ILE A 266 -11.28 15.50 -22.76
C ILE A 266 -10.23 16.44 -23.38
N PHE A 267 -9.61 15.99 -24.45
CA PHE A 267 -8.70 16.82 -25.25
C PHE A 267 -9.41 17.31 -26.51
N GLY A 268 -9.14 18.57 -26.87
CA GLY A 268 -9.62 19.12 -28.12
C GLY A 268 -8.98 18.43 -29.33
N ASN A 269 -9.59 18.57 -30.51
CA ASN A 269 -9.12 17.89 -31.74
C ASN A 269 -7.68 18.25 -32.13
N ASN A 270 -7.19 19.42 -31.71
CA ASN A 270 -5.84 19.91 -31.98
C ASN A 270 -4.91 19.86 -30.76
N THR A 271 -5.31 19.20 -29.69
CA THR A 271 -4.50 19.09 -28.49
C THR A 271 -3.29 18.21 -28.73
N MET A 272 -2.11 18.83 -28.73
CA MET A 272 -0.81 18.14 -28.74
C MET A 272 -0.34 17.86 -27.32
N LEU A 273 0.29 16.73 -27.13
CA LEU A 273 0.95 16.36 -25.86
C LEU A 273 2.46 16.41 -26.09
N TYR A 274 3.14 17.34 -25.42
CA TYR A 274 4.60 17.49 -25.48
C TYR A 274 5.24 17.07 -24.15
N GLY A 275 6.29 16.28 -24.20
CA GLY A 275 7.14 15.97 -23.04
C GLY A 275 7.93 17.20 -22.63
N GLY A 276 8.74 17.72 -23.54
CA GLY A 276 9.43 18.98 -23.46
C GLY A 276 9.57 19.60 -24.82
N HIS A 277 9.54 20.94 -24.90
CA HIS A 277 9.79 21.64 -26.14
C HIS A 277 10.83 22.74 -25.96
N SER A 278 11.83 22.78 -26.84
CA SER A 278 12.89 23.78 -26.80
C SER A 278 12.83 24.64 -28.08
N ASP A 279 12.61 25.95 -27.92
CA ASP A 279 12.52 26.89 -29.07
C ASP A 279 13.87 27.10 -29.77
N ARG A 280 15.00 26.90 -29.05
CA ARG A 280 16.38 27.11 -29.57
C ARG A 280 17.18 25.82 -29.75
N GLY A 281 16.52 24.66 -29.67
CA GLY A 281 17.14 23.34 -29.91
C GLY A 281 18.04 22.88 -28.75
N GLY A 282 17.70 23.22 -27.51
CA GLY A 282 18.36 22.68 -26.31
C GLY A 282 17.98 21.25 -26.00
N ASP A 283 18.44 20.74 -24.86
CA ASP A 283 18.18 19.37 -24.41
C ASP A 283 16.67 19.16 -24.08
N VAL A 284 16.06 18.16 -24.73
CA VAL A 284 14.68 17.73 -24.48
C VAL A 284 14.61 16.28 -23.98
N SER A 285 15.72 15.74 -23.47
CA SER A 285 15.82 14.34 -23.04
C SER A 285 15.18 14.06 -21.67
N GLY A 286 14.87 12.78 -21.43
CA GLY A 286 14.34 12.28 -20.16
C GLY A 286 12.88 12.64 -19.91
N ASN A 287 12.14 13.08 -20.92
CA ASN A 287 10.73 13.39 -20.80
C ASN A 287 9.87 12.12 -20.86
N VAL A 288 8.86 12.01 -19.99
CA VAL A 288 8.08 10.79 -19.79
C VAL A 288 6.58 11.04 -19.93
N LEU A 289 5.92 10.22 -20.73
CA LEU A 289 4.46 10.14 -20.82
C LEU A 289 3.96 8.91 -20.06
N ASN A 290 3.04 9.11 -19.10
CA ASN A 290 2.42 8.05 -18.34
C ASN A 290 0.91 8.03 -18.62
N ILE A 291 0.40 6.94 -19.18
CA ILE A 291 -1.02 6.75 -19.54
C ILE A 291 -1.63 5.68 -18.62
N HIS A 292 -2.56 6.10 -17.79
CA HIS A 292 -3.27 5.27 -16.81
C HIS A 292 -4.77 5.15 -17.12
N THR A 293 -5.14 5.21 -18.38
CA THR A 293 -6.53 5.10 -18.84
C THR A 293 -6.57 4.65 -20.29
N LYS A 294 -7.76 4.39 -20.80
CA LYS A 294 -7.99 3.95 -22.19
C LYS A 294 -9.04 4.80 -22.89
N GLY A 295 -9.09 4.71 -24.20
CA GLY A 295 -10.04 5.45 -25.03
C GLY A 295 -9.78 6.96 -25.12
N LEU A 296 -8.54 7.39 -24.83
CA LEU A 296 -8.12 8.77 -25.00
C LEU A 296 -8.00 9.13 -26.48
N GLN A 297 -8.23 10.41 -26.78
CA GLN A 297 -7.95 11.00 -28.10
C GLN A 297 -7.13 12.27 -27.93
N ALA A 298 -6.12 12.46 -28.78
CA ALA A 298 -5.33 13.70 -28.87
C ALA A 298 -4.91 13.92 -30.32
N ALA A 299 -4.37 15.09 -30.65
CA ALA A 299 -3.85 15.35 -32.00
C ALA A 299 -2.58 14.53 -32.27
N ASN A 300 -1.55 14.67 -31.39
CA ASN A 300 -0.32 13.90 -31.49
C ASN A 300 0.45 13.93 -30.15
N VAL A 301 1.52 13.14 -30.08
CA VAL A 301 2.49 13.14 -28.97
C VAL A 301 3.88 13.46 -29.51
N ARG A 302 4.66 14.27 -28.78
CA ARG A 302 5.99 14.70 -29.20
C ARG A 302 6.97 14.85 -28.05
N ASP A 303 8.24 14.66 -28.33
CA ASP A 303 9.37 14.96 -27.44
C ASP A 303 9.29 14.18 -26.11
N PHE A 304 8.91 12.89 -26.19
CA PHE A 304 8.99 11.93 -25.10
C PHE A 304 10.03 10.86 -25.41
N ASP A 305 10.92 10.62 -24.45
CA ASP A 305 11.90 9.51 -24.51
C ASP A 305 11.36 8.24 -23.88
N GLU A 306 10.36 8.35 -23.02
CA GLU A 306 9.77 7.19 -22.37
C GLU A 306 8.24 7.28 -22.37
N TYR A 307 7.61 6.18 -22.75
CA TYR A 307 6.16 5.98 -22.74
C TYR A 307 5.83 4.84 -21.79
N ASN A 308 5.07 5.10 -20.74
CA ASN A 308 4.59 4.13 -19.78
C ASN A 308 3.07 3.96 -19.93
N PHE A 309 2.65 2.81 -20.39
CA PHE A 309 1.25 2.44 -20.55
C PHE A 309 0.82 1.52 -19.42
N TYR A 310 -0.16 1.92 -18.63
CA TYR A 310 -0.67 1.12 -17.53
C TYR A 310 -2.07 0.62 -17.85
N LEU A 311 -2.20 -0.69 -18.11
CA LEU A 311 -3.46 -1.33 -18.39
C LEU A 311 -4.34 -1.34 -17.12
N GLN A 312 -5.57 -0.84 -17.26
CA GLN A 312 -6.53 -0.81 -16.16
C GLN A 312 -7.23 -2.18 -16.03
N ASN A 313 -7.83 -2.45 -14.87
CA ASN A 313 -8.50 -3.71 -14.58
C ASN A 313 -9.72 -4.02 -15.47
N ASP A 314 -10.24 -3.04 -16.20
CA ASP A 314 -11.33 -3.19 -17.16
C ASP A 314 -10.85 -3.21 -18.63
N THR A 315 -9.53 -3.22 -18.87
CA THR A 315 -8.95 -3.35 -20.21
C THR A 315 -9.28 -4.72 -20.78
N LYS A 316 -9.69 -4.75 -22.06
CA LYS A 316 -10.03 -5.97 -22.80
C LYS A 316 -9.12 -6.12 -24.00
N ALA A 317 -9.13 -7.33 -24.58
CA ALA A 317 -8.51 -7.55 -25.87
C ALA A 317 -9.05 -6.55 -26.91
N ASP A 318 -8.18 -6.07 -27.77
CA ASP A 318 -8.41 -5.09 -28.83
C ASP A 318 -8.78 -3.67 -28.35
N ASP A 319 -8.78 -3.36 -27.04
CA ASP A 319 -8.91 -1.98 -26.57
C ASP A 319 -7.74 -1.12 -27.06
N THR A 320 -8.03 0.17 -27.31
CA THR A 320 -7.04 1.21 -27.63
C THR A 320 -6.91 2.18 -26.46
N LEU A 321 -5.67 2.44 -26.00
CA LEU A 321 -5.42 3.37 -24.91
C LEU A 321 -5.43 4.83 -25.39
N LEU A 322 -4.69 5.14 -26.44
CA LEU A 322 -4.57 6.49 -27.01
C LEU A 322 -4.67 6.47 -28.53
N THR A 323 -5.67 7.17 -29.05
CA THR A 323 -5.85 7.43 -30.48
C THR A 323 -5.34 8.81 -30.83
N LEU A 324 -4.49 8.92 -31.86
CA LEU A 324 -3.89 10.13 -32.36
C LEU A 324 -4.50 10.46 -33.72
N THR A 325 -5.04 11.69 -33.86
CA THR A 325 -5.80 12.09 -35.05
C THR A 325 -4.99 12.93 -36.06
N GLY A 326 -3.79 13.36 -35.64
CA GLY A 326 -2.96 14.30 -36.38
C GLY A 326 -3.43 15.76 -36.27
N GLY A 327 -4.71 16.01 -36.02
CA GLY A 327 -5.26 17.36 -35.88
C GLY A 327 -4.83 18.30 -37.05
N ASP A 328 -4.48 19.54 -36.70
CA ASP A 328 -3.92 20.55 -37.62
C ASP A 328 -2.38 20.53 -37.67
N ASP A 329 -1.73 19.52 -37.09
CA ASP A 329 -0.27 19.39 -37.13
C ASP A 329 0.19 19.25 -38.60
N SER A 330 1.21 20.00 -39.00
CA SER A 330 1.81 19.94 -40.34
C SER A 330 2.47 18.58 -40.61
N ASP A 331 2.99 17.94 -39.58
CA ASP A 331 3.50 16.56 -39.58
C ASP A 331 2.61 15.69 -38.71
N LYS A 332 1.69 14.96 -39.33
CA LYS A 332 0.70 14.14 -38.64
C LYS A 332 1.26 12.79 -38.16
N ILE A 333 2.49 12.44 -38.54
CA ILE A 333 3.15 11.18 -38.16
C ILE A 333 3.60 11.25 -36.69
N THR A 334 3.45 10.17 -35.96
CA THR A 334 3.97 10.01 -34.61
C THR A 334 5.34 9.33 -34.63
N TYR A 335 6.33 9.97 -34.03
CA TYR A 335 7.70 9.43 -33.96
C TYR A 335 7.98 8.91 -32.52
N ILE A 336 8.30 7.61 -32.44
CA ILE A 336 8.73 6.94 -31.19
C ILE A 336 10.16 6.36 -31.33
N THR A 337 10.93 6.90 -32.28
CA THR A 337 12.34 6.55 -32.46
C THR A 337 13.15 6.96 -31.23
N LYS A 338 14.08 6.12 -30.80
CA LYS A 338 14.90 6.28 -29.58
C LYS A 338 14.10 6.27 -28.26
N SER A 339 12.81 6.03 -28.31
CA SER A 339 11.99 6.02 -27.10
C SER A 339 11.98 4.63 -26.46
N LYS A 340 11.76 4.62 -25.14
CA LYS A 340 11.51 3.42 -24.37
C LYS A 340 10.01 3.23 -24.16
N ILE A 341 9.49 2.07 -24.49
CA ILE A 341 8.08 1.70 -24.35
C ILE A 341 7.93 0.69 -23.24
N ASN A 342 7.29 1.04 -22.16
CA ASN A 342 6.99 0.15 -21.04
C ASN A 342 5.48 -0.09 -20.94
N VAL A 343 5.11 -1.33 -20.62
CA VAL A 343 3.72 -1.71 -20.35
C VAL A 343 3.64 -2.28 -18.94
N GLY A 344 2.65 -1.83 -18.18
CA GLY A 344 2.38 -2.31 -16.82
C GLY A 344 0.90 -2.55 -16.60
N MET A 345 0.55 -3.17 -15.49
CA MET A 345 -0.82 -3.35 -15.03
C MET A 345 -1.01 -2.77 -13.63
N GLU A 346 -2.05 -2.00 -13.43
CA GLU A 346 -2.44 -1.51 -12.11
C GLU A 346 -3.51 -2.39 -11.48
N GLY A 347 -3.28 -2.79 -10.23
CA GLY A 347 -4.28 -3.43 -9.40
C GLY A 347 -4.62 -4.87 -9.79
N SER A 348 -5.89 -5.24 -9.69
CA SER A 348 -6.39 -6.56 -10.13
C SER A 348 -6.39 -6.64 -11.65
N ALA A 349 -6.00 -7.80 -12.18
CA ALA A 349 -5.83 -8.04 -13.60
C ALA A 349 -7.05 -7.64 -14.43
N PRO A 350 -6.83 -7.06 -15.60
CA PRO A 350 -7.78 -7.20 -16.69
C PRO A 350 -7.94 -8.68 -17.03
N ALA A 351 -9.10 -9.04 -17.58
CA ALA A 351 -9.37 -10.42 -17.99
C ALA A 351 -8.67 -10.75 -19.33
N LEU A 352 -7.36 -10.43 -19.42
CA LEU A 352 -6.54 -10.71 -20.60
C LEU A 352 -5.93 -12.11 -20.48
N ARG A 353 -5.84 -12.81 -21.62
CA ARG A 353 -5.34 -14.17 -21.75
C ARG A 353 -4.08 -14.17 -22.63
N ILE A 354 -3.34 -15.23 -22.56
CA ILE A 354 -2.24 -15.48 -23.51
C ILE A 354 -2.80 -15.47 -24.94
N GLY A 355 -2.21 -14.67 -25.81
CA GLY A 355 -2.63 -14.40 -27.17
C GLY A 355 -3.49 -13.15 -27.35
N ASP A 356 -4.01 -12.55 -26.28
CA ASP A 356 -4.74 -11.29 -26.35
C ASP A 356 -3.78 -10.13 -26.62
N SER A 357 -4.26 -9.14 -27.40
CA SER A 357 -3.50 -7.95 -27.75
C SER A 357 -4.23 -6.68 -27.32
N VAL A 358 -3.47 -5.63 -27.03
CA VAL A 358 -3.99 -4.29 -26.68
C VAL A 358 -3.23 -3.25 -27.51
N THR A 359 -3.95 -2.30 -28.07
CA THR A 359 -3.37 -1.19 -28.84
C THR A 359 -2.97 -0.07 -27.86
N LEU A 360 -1.68 0.21 -27.75
CA LEU A 360 -1.13 1.27 -26.90
C LEU A 360 -1.31 2.65 -27.51
N LEU A 361 -0.93 2.78 -28.80
CA LEU A 361 -1.11 3.98 -29.64
C LEU A 361 -1.71 3.58 -30.97
N GLU A 362 -2.62 4.39 -31.46
CA GLU A 362 -3.14 4.31 -32.83
C GLU A 362 -3.03 5.67 -33.50
N ASN A 363 -2.43 5.74 -34.68
CA ASN A 363 -2.40 6.94 -35.56
C ASN A 363 -2.62 6.52 -37.00
N THR A 364 -3.76 6.91 -37.55
CA THR A 364 -4.11 6.64 -38.95
C THR A 364 -3.20 7.31 -39.98
N ASN A 365 -2.39 8.30 -39.56
CA ASN A 365 -1.39 8.94 -40.39
C ASN A 365 -0.02 8.26 -40.34
N GLY A 366 0.15 7.30 -39.45
CA GLY A 366 1.36 6.47 -39.28
C GLY A 366 2.11 6.76 -37.99
N ILE A 367 2.79 5.70 -37.52
CA ILE A 367 3.73 5.70 -36.38
C ILE A 367 5.09 5.22 -36.92
N THR A 368 6.15 5.94 -36.58
CA THR A 368 7.51 5.61 -36.98
C THR A 368 8.33 5.19 -35.77
N ALA A 369 8.87 3.99 -35.84
CA ALA A 369 9.85 3.44 -34.91
C ALA A 369 11.09 2.97 -35.68
N ASP A 370 12.21 2.77 -35.01
CA ASP A 370 13.42 2.23 -35.60
C ASP A 370 14.10 1.21 -34.64
N ASN A 371 15.28 0.74 -35.01
CA ASN A 371 16.04 -0.22 -34.21
C ASN A 371 16.60 0.37 -32.90
N THR A 372 16.39 1.64 -32.63
CA THR A 372 16.76 2.30 -31.37
C THR A 372 15.56 2.45 -30.42
N THR A 373 14.35 2.07 -30.87
CA THR A 373 13.16 2.00 -29.99
C THR A 373 13.29 0.78 -29.11
N ASP A 374 13.25 1.00 -27.79
CA ASP A 374 13.36 -0.07 -26.79
C ASP A 374 11.97 -0.50 -26.31
N TYR A 375 11.59 -1.73 -26.59
CA TYR A 375 10.34 -2.33 -26.15
C TYR A 375 10.60 -3.20 -24.94
N GLY A 376 10.03 -2.84 -23.79
CA GLY A 376 10.12 -3.66 -22.59
C GLY A 376 9.56 -5.07 -22.83
N PRO A 377 10.33 -6.13 -22.53
CA PRO A 377 9.93 -7.52 -22.80
C PRO A 377 8.93 -8.09 -21.79
N GLU A 378 8.70 -7.39 -20.71
CA GLU A 378 7.88 -7.86 -19.59
C GLU A 378 6.88 -6.78 -19.17
N MET A 379 5.69 -7.24 -18.78
CA MET A 379 4.65 -6.41 -18.18
C MET A 379 4.38 -6.93 -16.76
N ARG A 380 4.62 -6.11 -15.76
CA ARG A 380 4.38 -6.48 -14.35
C ARG A 380 2.99 -6.05 -13.92
N GLN A 381 2.37 -6.92 -13.12
CA GLN A 381 1.10 -6.64 -12.50
C GLN A 381 1.22 -6.65 -10.98
N GLY A 382 0.89 -5.52 -10.38
CA GLY A 382 0.93 -5.35 -8.93
C GLY A 382 2.26 -5.76 -8.34
N VAL A 383 2.22 -6.67 -7.36
CA VAL A 383 3.40 -7.27 -6.70
C VAL A 383 3.57 -8.77 -7.02
N SER A 384 2.69 -9.37 -7.84
CA SER A 384 2.58 -10.83 -7.89
C SER A 384 2.95 -11.44 -9.22
N VAL A 385 2.60 -10.82 -10.36
CA VAL A 385 2.71 -11.45 -11.67
C VAL A 385 3.54 -10.60 -12.61
N VAL A 386 4.32 -11.30 -13.44
CA VAL A 386 4.98 -10.74 -14.63
C VAL A 386 4.51 -11.52 -15.85
N TYR A 387 4.13 -10.77 -16.88
CA TYR A 387 3.79 -11.32 -18.18
C TYR A 387 4.95 -11.10 -19.14
N ASP A 388 5.24 -12.11 -19.93
CA ASP A 388 6.09 -12.00 -21.10
C ASP A 388 5.23 -11.38 -22.22
N ILE A 389 5.69 -10.32 -22.85
CA ILE A 389 4.95 -9.58 -23.88
C ILE A 389 5.80 -9.33 -25.10
N THR A 390 5.15 -9.28 -26.27
CA THR A 390 5.73 -8.73 -27.49
C THR A 390 5.04 -7.42 -27.82
N THR A 391 5.82 -6.33 -27.86
CA THR A 391 5.35 -5.01 -28.24
C THR A 391 6.00 -4.60 -29.57
N GLY A 392 5.23 -4.01 -30.48
CA GLY A 392 5.74 -3.53 -31.76
C GLY A 392 4.67 -2.87 -32.62
N LEU A 393 5.10 -2.32 -33.74
CA LEU A 393 4.17 -1.79 -34.73
C LEU A 393 3.51 -2.94 -35.51
N ASN A 394 2.22 -2.77 -35.82
CA ASN A 394 1.52 -3.66 -36.73
C ASN A 394 2.05 -3.53 -38.19
N GLU A 395 1.65 -4.40 -39.10
CA GLU A 395 2.18 -4.49 -40.46
C GLU A 395 2.05 -3.21 -41.28
N ASP A 396 0.98 -2.43 -41.06
CA ASP A 396 0.74 -1.18 -41.78
C ASP A 396 1.33 0.06 -41.10
N GLY A 397 1.95 -0.10 -39.91
CA GLY A 397 2.60 0.99 -39.19
C GLY A 397 1.66 2.00 -38.51
N HIS A 398 0.38 1.67 -38.37
CA HIS A 398 -0.60 2.59 -37.80
C HIS A 398 -0.91 2.34 -36.32
N LYS A 399 -0.49 1.18 -35.79
CA LYS A 399 -0.75 0.78 -34.41
C LYS A 399 0.51 0.28 -33.73
N LEU A 400 0.75 0.77 -32.53
CA LEU A 400 1.67 0.18 -31.57
C LEU A 400 0.87 -0.78 -30.69
N VAL A 401 1.15 -2.08 -30.80
CA VAL A 401 0.38 -3.15 -30.16
C VAL A 401 1.27 -3.91 -29.19
N THR A 402 0.72 -4.30 -28.05
CA THR A 402 1.31 -5.26 -27.13
C THR A 402 0.48 -6.54 -27.11
N THR A 403 1.13 -7.72 -27.18
CA THR A 403 0.51 -9.04 -27.12
C THR A 403 1.06 -9.79 -25.92
N ILE A 404 0.21 -10.52 -25.21
CA ILE A 404 0.58 -11.34 -24.06
C ILE A 404 1.01 -12.72 -24.58
N ASP A 405 2.29 -13.06 -24.42
CA ASP A 405 2.87 -14.32 -24.88
C ASP A 405 2.90 -15.39 -23.79
N GLY A 406 3.01 -14.97 -22.53
CA GLY A 406 3.10 -15.85 -21.37
C GLY A 406 2.96 -15.11 -20.06
N GLY A 407 3.13 -15.82 -18.95
CA GLY A 407 3.15 -15.21 -17.64
C GLY A 407 3.63 -16.14 -16.54
N LYS A 408 4.21 -15.58 -15.50
CA LYS A 408 4.71 -16.28 -14.32
C LYS A 408 4.53 -15.45 -13.06
N VAL A 409 4.44 -16.10 -11.90
CA VAL A 409 4.46 -15.42 -10.61
C VAL A 409 5.87 -14.99 -10.24
N LEU A 410 5.96 -13.86 -9.55
CA LEU A 410 7.20 -13.41 -8.93
C LEU A 410 7.50 -14.23 -7.67
N GLU A 411 8.79 -14.51 -7.43
CA GLU A 411 9.23 -15.31 -6.26
C GLU A 411 8.81 -14.66 -4.92
N GLN A 412 8.67 -13.36 -4.89
CA GLN A 412 8.20 -12.61 -3.71
C GLN A 412 6.80 -12.98 -3.24
N THR A 413 5.96 -13.58 -4.12
CA THR A 413 4.62 -14.09 -3.76
C THR A 413 4.66 -15.22 -2.75
N LYS A 414 5.82 -15.86 -2.55
CA LYS A 414 6.04 -16.85 -1.51
C LYS A 414 5.89 -16.25 -0.10
N SER A 415 6.23 -14.96 0.12
CA SER A 415 6.17 -14.34 1.45
C SER A 415 4.75 -14.31 2.03
N PRO A 416 3.70 -13.80 1.36
CA PRO A 416 2.33 -13.89 1.87
C PRO A 416 1.83 -15.33 2.03
N VAL A 417 2.29 -16.30 1.21
CA VAL A 417 1.88 -17.71 1.30
C VAL A 417 2.61 -18.43 2.46
N GLU A 418 3.84 -18.07 2.76
CA GLU A 418 4.62 -18.64 3.87
C GLU A 418 3.95 -18.41 5.24
N THR A 419 3.09 -17.38 5.34
CA THR A 419 2.22 -17.14 6.48
C THR A 419 1.33 -18.33 6.80
N GLN A 420 0.73 -18.97 5.79
CA GLN A 420 -0.16 -20.12 5.98
C GLN A 420 0.63 -21.32 6.54
N ALA A 421 1.85 -21.54 6.06
CA ALA A 421 2.73 -22.57 6.64
C ALA A 421 3.13 -22.25 8.08
N ALA A 422 3.38 -20.97 8.40
CA ALA A 422 3.72 -20.52 9.75
C ALA A 422 2.53 -20.64 10.71
N THR A 423 1.32 -20.31 10.28
CA THR A 423 0.11 -20.47 11.11
C THR A 423 -0.24 -21.93 11.35
N ALA A 424 -0.13 -22.80 10.34
CA ALA A 424 -0.27 -24.25 10.51
C ALA A 424 0.78 -24.81 11.48
N ALA A 425 2.03 -24.34 11.39
CA ALA A 425 3.08 -24.71 12.34
C ALA A 425 2.76 -24.26 13.78
N PHE A 426 2.14 -23.11 13.96
CA PHE A 426 1.69 -22.62 15.27
C PHE A 426 0.53 -23.47 15.82
N LEU A 427 -0.46 -23.82 14.99
CA LEU A 427 -1.52 -24.77 15.36
C LEU A 427 -0.95 -26.12 15.79
N ASN A 428 0.10 -26.60 15.08
CA ASN A 428 0.78 -27.82 15.41
C ASN A 428 1.48 -27.75 16.78
N SER A 429 1.99 -26.58 17.19
CA SER A 429 2.57 -26.43 18.54
C SER A 429 1.53 -26.59 19.65
N GLY A 430 0.30 -26.13 19.44
CA GLY A 430 -0.83 -26.38 20.32
C GLY A 430 -1.25 -27.85 20.36
N ALA A 431 -1.27 -28.52 19.21
CA ALA A 431 -1.51 -29.97 19.15
C ALA A 431 -0.42 -30.78 19.88
N ASP A 432 0.86 -30.38 19.76
CA ASP A 432 1.97 -30.99 20.46
C ASP A 432 1.85 -30.85 21.98
N MET A 433 1.45 -29.66 22.44
CA MET A 433 1.16 -29.42 23.87
C MET A 433 0.04 -30.31 24.40
N LEU A 434 -1.07 -30.43 23.64
CA LEU A 434 -2.20 -31.27 24.05
C LEU A 434 -1.84 -32.77 24.04
N ALA A 435 -1.24 -33.26 22.95
CA ALA A 435 -0.83 -34.66 22.81
C ALA A 435 0.31 -35.10 23.78
N GLY A 436 1.08 -34.14 24.27
CA GLY A 436 2.10 -34.34 25.31
C GLY A 436 1.56 -34.10 26.72
N SER A 437 1.68 -32.86 27.12
CA SER A 437 1.38 -32.39 28.48
C SER A 437 -0.11 -32.42 28.83
N GLY A 438 -1.01 -32.11 27.88
CA GLY A 438 -2.46 -32.06 28.12
C GLY A 438 -3.04 -33.40 28.53
N ILE A 439 -2.76 -34.47 27.76
CA ILE A 439 -3.21 -35.84 28.08
C ILE A 439 -2.54 -36.37 29.36
N ALA A 440 -1.26 -36.12 29.55
CA ALA A 440 -0.55 -36.54 30.77
C ALA A 440 -1.19 -35.91 32.02
N SER A 441 -1.46 -34.59 31.96
CA SER A 441 -2.10 -33.86 33.07
C SER A 441 -3.51 -34.35 33.36
N MET A 442 -4.33 -34.58 32.31
CA MET A 442 -5.67 -35.14 32.49
C MET A 442 -5.62 -36.53 33.13
N SER A 443 -4.72 -37.43 32.70
CA SER A 443 -4.59 -38.77 33.24
C SER A 443 -4.13 -38.77 34.70
N GLU A 444 -3.23 -37.83 35.09
CA GLU A 444 -2.77 -37.66 36.45
C GLU A 444 -3.85 -37.03 37.35
N ALA A 445 -4.61 -36.09 36.81
CA ALA A 445 -5.71 -35.41 37.51
C ALA A 445 -6.72 -36.39 38.06
N THR A 446 -7.05 -37.42 37.32
CA THR A 446 -8.13 -38.37 37.61
C THR A 446 -7.66 -39.63 38.32
N SER A 447 -6.59 -39.58 39.15
CA SER A 447 -6.05 -40.76 39.88
C SER A 447 -7.02 -41.36 40.90
N ALA A 448 -8.14 -40.70 41.24
CA ALA A 448 -9.30 -41.19 41.97
C ALA A 448 -10.57 -41.11 41.13
N GLU A 449 -11.66 -41.78 41.50
CA GLU A 449 -12.94 -41.81 40.76
C GLU A 449 -13.62 -40.45 40.66
N ASP A 450 -13.08 -39.40 41.26
CA ASP A 450 -13.55 -38.04 41.27
C ASP A 450 -13.03 -37.26 40.05
N GLY A 451 -13.81 -36.24 39.60
CA GLY A 451 -13.41 -35.38 38.54
C GLY A 451 -12.23 -34.45 38.92
N ALA A 452 -11.47 -34.00 37.93
CA ALA A 452 -10.40 -33.03 38.17
C ALA A 452 -10.34 -32.02 37.05
N ILE A 453 -9.83 -30.82 37.38
CA ILE A 453 -9.50 -29.78 36.36
C ILE A 453 -8.01 -29.92 36.04
N PHE A 454 -7.68 -29.85 34.78
CA PHE A 454 -6.31 -29.70 34.30
C PHE A 454 -6.13 -28.41 33.52
N GLY A 455 -4.96 -27.82 33.63
CA GLY A 455 -4.54 -26.68 32.83
C GLY A 455 -3.13 -26.86 32.29
N VAL A 456 -2.92 -26.50 31.04
CA VAL A 456 -1.63 -26.59 30.37
C VAL A 456 -1.34 -25.27 29.69
N MET A 457 -0.15 -24.75 29.94
CA MET A 457 0.39 -23.60 29.25
C MET A 457 1.72 -23.98 28.62
N GLY A 458 1.87 -23.72 27.30
CA GLY A 458 3.11 -23.95 26.59
C GLY A 458 3.48 -22.74 25.73
N GLY A 459 4.76 -22.57 25.48
CA GLY A 459 5.24 -21.52 24.62
C GLY A 459 6.68 -21.73 24.17
N GLY A 460 7.10 -20.98 23.18
CA GLY A 460 8.45 -21.10 22.67
C GLY A 460 8.77 -20.22 21.47
N SER A 461 9.96 -20.44 20.95
CA SER A 461 10.46 -19.80 19.74
C SER A 461 11.02 -20.89 18.83
N MET A 462 10.43 -20.99 17.65
CA MET A 462 10.72 -22.05 16.68
C MET A 462 10.99 -21.45 15.31
N ARG A 463 11.96 -22.03 14.61
CA ARG A 463 12.22 -21.77 13.18
C ARG A 463 11.79 -22.99 12.37
N TYR A 464 11.03 -22.74 11.33
CA TYR A 464 10.60 -23.74 10.35
C TYR A 464 11.26 -23.45 9.01
N LYS A 465 11.97 -24.42 8.46
CA LYS A 465 12.57 -24.33 7.12
C LYS A 465 11.48 -24.61 6.08
N THR A 466 11.21 -23.67 5.22
CA THR A 466 10.11 -23.71 4.23
C THR A 466 10.59 -23.69 2.80
N GLY A 467 11.91 -23.87 2.59
CA GLY A 467 12.62 -23.58 1.36
C GLY A 467 13.32 -22.22 1.43
N SER A 468 12.96 -21.40 2.34
CA SER A 468 13.48 -20.28 3.09
C SER A 468 13.26 -20.59 4.57
N TYR A 469 12.82 -19.64 5.39
CA TYR A 469 12.42 -19.98 6.75
C TYR A 469 11.39 -19.00 7.34
N ALA A 470 10.55 -19.53 8.24
CA ALA A 470 9.66 -18.75 9.07
C ALA A 470 10.03 -18.93 10.55
N ASP A 471 10.21 -17.83 11.26
CA ASP A 471 10.36 -17.81 12.72
C ASP A 471 8.97 -17.60 13.35
N VAL A 472 8.61 -18.47 14.30
CA VAL A 472 7.31 -18.47 14.97
C VAL A 472 7.53 -18.46 16.48
N LYS A 473 6.93 -17.50 17.16
CA LYS A 473 6.99 -17.36 18.62
C LYS A 473 5.59 -17.25 19.19
N GLY A 474 5.35 -17.76 20.36
CA GLY A 474 4.05 -17.61 20.99
C GLY A 474 3.82 -18.52 22.17
N TYR A 475 2.60 -18.50 22.65
CA TYR A 475 2.13 -19.36 23.73
C TYR A 475 0.78 -19.98 23.39
N ASN A 476 0.55 -21.16 23.95
CA ASN A 476 -0.66 -21.95 23.85
C ASN A 476 -1.18 -22.23 25.24
N LEU A 477 -2.48 -22.24 25.41
CA LEU A 477 -3.20 -22.53 26.65
C LEU A 477 -4.26 -23.59 26.38
N ALA A 478 -4.42 -24.55 27.25
CA ALA A 478 -5.59 -25.40 27.27
C ALA A 478 -6.05 -25.63 28.71
N MET A 479 -7.35 -25.66 28.92
CA MET A 479 -7.97 -25.94 30.19
C MET A 479 -9.13 -26.90 29.99
N GLY A 480 -9.23 -27.92 30.84
CA GLY A 480 -10.26 -28.90 30.69
C GLY A 480 -10.64 -29.59 31.99
N PHE A 481 -11.66 -30.42 31.88
CA PHE A 481 -12.14 -31.28 32.93
C PHE A 481 -11.90 -32.74 32.54
N GLY A 482 -11.35 -33.53 33.46
CA GLY A 482 -11.13 -34.95 33.26
C GLY A 482 -12.00 -35.78 34.20
N LYS A 483 -12.47 -36.94 33.71
CA LYS A 483 -13.12 -37.98 34.50
C LYS A 483 -12.49 -39.33 34.20
N ALA A 484 -12.29 -40.15 35.20
CA ALA A 484 -11.82 -41.52 35.03
C ALA A 484 -12.93 -42.53 35.32
N VAL A 485 -12.87 -43.65 34.58
CA VAL A 485 -13.73 -44.82 34.79
C VAL A 485 -12.86 -46.06 34.74
N THR A 486 -12.94 -46.88 35.77
CA THR A 486 -12.27 -48.18 35.79
C THR A 486 -13.09 -49.21 35.04
N ASN A 487 -12.46 -49.96 34.14
CA ASN A 487 -13.05 -51.02 33.36
C ASN A 487 -12.19 -52.33 33.50
N SER A 488 -12.62 -53.40 32.86
CA SER A 488 -11.93 -54.68 32.90
C SER A 488 -10.50 -54.68 32.33
N ALA A 489 -10.21 -53.74 31.39
CA ALA A 489 -8.90 -53.61 30.80
C ALA A 489 -7.95 -52.72 31.62
N GLY A 490 -8.48 -51.85 32.47
CA GLY A 490 -7.74 -50.87 33.24
C GLY A 490 -8.54 -49.61 33.49
N ARG A 491 -7.96 -48.44 33.19
CA ARG A 491 -8.53 -47.14 33.48
C ARG A 491 -8.69 -46.29 32.22
N LEU A 492 -9.91 -45.87 31.94
CA LEU A 492 -10.24 -44.89 30.88
C LEU A 492 -10.40 -43.51 31.50
N THR A 493 -9.61 -42.57 31.04
CA THR A 493 -9.70 -41.14 31.38
C THR A 493 -10.15 -40.37 30.15
N PHE A 494 -11.10 -39.47 30.29
CA PHE A 494 -11.58 -38.65 29.17
C PHE A 494 -12.14 -37.33 29.68
N GLY A 495 -12.21 -36.33 28.77
CA GLY A 495 -12.82 -35.07 29.13
C GLY A 495 -12.74 -34.00 28.01
N PRO A 496 -13.59 -33.00 28.11
CA PRO A 496 -13.56 -31.85 27.22
C PRO A 496 -12.48 -30.82 27.64
N PHE A 497 -12.05 -30.02 26.70
CA PHE A 497 -11.18 -28.86 26.91
C PHE A 497 -11.54 -27.70 26.03
N ILE A 498 -11.09 -26.51 26.43
CA ILE A 498 -11.00 -25.32 25.62
C ILE A 498 -9.54 -24.98 25.39
N GLU A 499 -9.23 -24.36 24.25
CA GLU A 499 -7.87 -23.98 23.93
C GLU A 499 -7.81 -22.55 23.37
N TYR A 500 -6.65 -21.94 23.57
CA TYR A 500 -6.30 -20.62 23.03
C TYR A 500 -4.80 -20.59 22.74
N GLY A 501 -4.42 -19.94 21.63
CA GLY A 501 -3.03 -19.65 21.33
C GLY A 501 -2.90 -18.24 20.76
N LYS A 502 -1.77 -17.60 21.08
CA LYS A 502 -1.38 -16.32 20.52
C LYS A 502 0.11 -16.35 20.20
N GLY A 503 0.45 -15.95 18.97
CA GLY A 503 1.81 -15.93 18.50
C GLY A 503 2.06 -14.82 17.49
N GLU A 504 3.31 -14.65 17.17
CA GLU A 504 3.83 -13.80 16.09
C GLU A 504 4.72 -14.64 15.20
N TYR A 505 4.83 -14.26 13.93
CA TYR A 505 5.72 -14.91 12.99
C TYR A 505 6.42 -13.91 12.11
N THR A 506 7.58 -14.31 11.59
CA THR A 506 8.33 -13.56 10.58
C THR A 506 8.75 -14.52 9.47
N SER A 507 8.35 -14.22 8.24
CA SER A 507 8.80 -14.87 7.02
C SER A 507 10.09 -14.24 6.52
N HIS A 508 11.04 -15.06 6.06
CA HIS A 508 12.33 -14.62 5.53
C HIS A 508 12.63 -15.33 4.22
N LEU A 509 12.49 -14.62 3.10
CA LEU A 509 12.89 -15.15 1.79
C LEU A 509 14.38 -14.93 1.52
N ASP A 510 14.99 -15.82 0.71
CA ASP A 510 16.40 -15.74 0.33
C ASP A 510 16.74 -14.44 -0.39
N GLY A 511 15.79 -13.83 -1.11
CA GLY A 511 15.91 -12.52 -1.76
C GLY A 511 15.86 -11.31 -0.83
N GLY A 512 15.86 -11.51 0.51
CA GLY A 512 15.84 -10.44 1.50
C GLY A 512 14.46 -9.83 1.77
N ILE A 513 13.40 -10.39 1.20
CA ILE A 513 12.02 -9.98 1.45
C ILE A 513 11.58 -10.56 2.80
N ARG A 514 11.02 -9.70 3.63
CA ARG A 514 10.51 -10.04 4.94
C ARG A 514 9.01 -9.75 5.04
N GLY A 515 8.27 -10.66 5.69
CA GLY A 515 6.88 -10.48 6.07
C GLY A 515 6.70 -10.80 7.54
N ASP A 516 6.00 -9.93 8.27
CA ASP A 516 5.70 -10.08 9.69
C ASP A 516 4.19 -10.23 9.88
N GLY A 517 3.78 -10.93 10.95
CA GLY A 517 2.38 -11.01 11.32
C GLY A 517 2.13 -11.62 12.67
N ASN A 518 0.89 -11.52 13.09
CA ASN A 518 0.39 -12.11 14.32
C ASN A 518 -0.56 -13.25 13.99
N THR A 519 -0.70 -14.17 14.91
CA THR A 519 -1.66 -15.26 14.81
C THR A 519 -2.29 -15.55 16.18
N LYS A 520 -3.56 -15.87 16.18
CA LYS A 520 -4.28 -16.34 17.36
C LYS A 520 -5.29 -17.41 16.96
N TYR A 521 -5.49 -18.39 17.82
CA TYR A 521 -6.55 -19.37 17.64
C TYR A 521 -7.29 -19.62 18.96
N TYR A 522 -8.51 -20.08 18.84
CA TYR A 522 -9.34 -20.53 19.94
C TYR A 522 -10.19 -21.71 19.48
N GLY A 523 -10.40 -22.66 20.37
CA GLY A 523 -11.11 -23.87 20.01
C GLY A 523 -11.58 -24.66 21.23
N VAL A 524 -12.23 -25.75 20.90
CA VAL A 524 -12.72 -26.73 21.86
C VAL A 524 -12.34 -28.13 21.41
N GLY A 525 -12.31 -29.08 22.34
CA GLY A 525 -12.01 -30.44 21.98
C GLY A 525 -12.27 -31.44 23.09
N VAL A 526 -11.89 -32.66 22.82
CA VAL A 526 -11.97 -33.78 23.78
C VAL A 526 -10.66 -34.55 23.79
N LEU A 527 -10.27 -35.03 24.96
CA LEU A 527 -9.13 -35.91 25.18
C LEU A 527 -9.60 -37.22 25.75
N ALA A 528 -8.95 -38.31 25.39
CA ALA A 528 -9.18 -39.64 26.02
C ALA A 528 -7.87 -40.42 26.11
N ARG A 529 -7.72 -41.20 27.17
CA ARG A 529 -6.62 -42.14 27.37
C ARG A 529 -7.08 -43.37 28.14
N GLN A 530 -6.81 -44.55 27.59
CA GLN A 530 -7.03 -45.84 28.24
C GLN A 530 -5.66 -46.40 28.70
N ASP A 531 -5.43 -46.46 29.96
CA ASP A 531 -4.27 -47.13 30.57
C ASP A 531 -4.66 -48.57 30.96
N ASN A 532 -4.02 -49.55 30.31
CA ASN A 532 -4.30 -50.97 30.57
C ASN A 532 -3.44 -51.52 31.72
N ASN A 533 -3.94 -52.53 32.38
CA ASN A 533 -3.23 -53.25 33.47
C ASN A 533 -1.88 -53.85 33.01
N SER A 534 -1.68 -54.08 31.73
CA SER A 534 -0.44 -54.56 31.10
C SER A 534 0.64 -53.49 30.93
N GLY A 535 0.34 -52.23 31.26
CA GLY A 535 1.20 -51.06 31.02
C GLY A 535 1.10 -50.47 29.60
N VAL A 536 0.34 -51.12 28.72
CA VAL A 536 0.02 -50.56 27.39
C VAL A 536 -1.05 -49.50 27.54
N TYR A 537 -0.91 -48.39 26.84
CA TYR A 537 -1.95 -47.35 26.80
C TYR A 537 -2.29 -46.97 25.36
N TYR A 538 -3.50 -46.45 25.19
CA TYR A 538 -4.00 -45.81 23.96
C TYR A 538 -4.50 -44.41 24.32
N GLU A 539 -4.21 -43.46 23.45
CA GLU A 539 -4.66 -42.07 23.68
C GLU A 539 -5.12 -41.44 22.40
N GLY A 540 -5.95 -40.40 22.52
CA GLY A 540 -6.42 -39.64 21.40
C GLY A 540 -7.07 -38.32 21.77
N SER A 541 -7.17 -37.45 20.79
CA SER A 541 -7.84 -36.18 20.93
C SER A 541 -8.50 -35.75 19.62
N LEU A 542 -9.59 -34.98 19.76
CA LEU A 542 -10.21 -34.25 18.66
C LEU A 542 -10.30 -32.78 19.08
N ARG A 543 -10.06 -31.90 18.13
CA ARG A 543 -10.12 -30.44 18.34
C ARG A 543 -10.76 -29.75 17.14
N TYR A 544 -11.44 -28.64 17.40
CA TYR A 544 -12.04 -27.78 16.38
C TYR A 544 -12.02 -26.34 16.85
N GLY A 545 -11.76 -25.41 15.94
CA GLY A 545 -11.71 -24.01 16.31
C GLY A 545 -11.55 -23.06 15.13
N ARG A 546 -11.14 -21.84 15.44
CA ARG A 546 -10.89 -20.77 14.48
C ARG A 546 -9.51 -20.19 14.69
N MET A 547 -8.84 -19.90 13.59
CA MET A 547 -7.55 -19.23 13.50
C MET A 547 -7.74 -17.89 12.82
N ASP A 548 -7.22 -16.82 13.41
CA ASP A 548 -7.09 -15.50 12.81
C ASP A 548 -5.60 -15.18 12.69
N SER A 549 -5.21 -14.57 11.57
CA SER A 549 -3.85 -14.11 11.32
C SER A 549 -3.83 -12.82 10.52
N ASP A 550 -2.79 -12.04 10.65
CA ASP A 550 -2.48 -10.89 9.82
C ASP A 550 -1.11 -11.04 9.17
N TYR A 551 -0.87 -10.29 8.13
CA TYR A 551 0.40 -10.21 7.41
C TYR A 551 0.68 -8.76 7.05
N ALA A 552 1.93 -8.34 7.16
CA ALA A 552 2.42 -7.07 6.67
C ALA A 552 3.85 -7.20 6.14
N SER A 553 4.14 -6.50 5.05
CA SER A 553 5.48 -6.38 4.48
C SER A 553 5.67 -5.00 3.88
N GLY A 554 6.89 -4.45 4.01
CA GLY A 554 7.32 -3.23 3.31
C GLY A 554 8.36 -3.52 2.23
N ASP A 555 8.60 -4.79 1.91
CA ASP A 555 9.69 -5.21 1.03
C ASP A 555 9.22 -5.72 -0.33
N LEU A 556 7.91 -5.89 -0.56
CA LEU A 556 7.42 -6.31 -1.88
C LEU A 556 7.63 -5.19 -2.90
N ILE A 557 8.05 -5.57 -4.10
CA ILE A 557 8.34 -4.65 -5.19
C ILE A 557 7.17 -4.66 -6.16
N ASN A 558 6.61 -3.48 -6.45
CA ASN A 558 5.49 -3.33 -7.39
C ASN A 558 5.96 -3.24 -8.86
N PHE A 559 5.00 -3.06 -9.77
CA PHE A 559 5.25 -2.94 -11.21
C PHE A 559 6.16 -1.76 -11.59
N ALA A 560 6.28 -0.73 -10.75
CA ALA A 560 7.13 0.43 -10.98
C ALA A 560 8.49 0.33 -10.26
N ASP A 561 8.92 -0.88 -9.88
CA ASP A 561 10.15 -1.18 -9.14
C ASP A 561 10.28 -0.46 -7.77
N ASN A 562 9.13 -0.05 -7.19
CA ASN A 562 9.11 0.55 -5.86
C ASN A 562 8.76 -0.48 -4.80
N ARG A 563 9.42 -0.39 -3.63
CA ARG A 563 8.99 -1.10 -2.44
C ARG A 563 7.67 -0.51 -1.94
N VAL A 564 6.70 -1.37 -1.67
CA VAL A 564 5.35 -0.98 -1.27
C VAL A 564 4.94 -1.66 0.03
N GLN A 565 4.20 -0.93 0.84
CA GLN A 565 3.58 -1.47 2.05
C GLN A 565 2.37 -2.31 1.65
N THR A 566 2.40 -3.59 2.03
CA THR A 566 1.31 -4.53 1.78
C THR A 566 0.85 -5.20 3.06
N SER A 567 -0.42 -5.54 3.15
CA SER A 567 -0.97 -6.27 4.29
C SER A 567 -2.25 -7.01 3.92
N TYR A 568 -2.59 -8.03 4.70
CA TYR A 568 -3.92 -8.66 4.68
C TYR A 568 -4.27 -9.21 6.06
N ASP A 569 -5.56 -9.50 6.29
CA ASP A 569 -6.06 -10.28 7.39
C ASP A 569 -6.69 -11.57 6.84
N SER A 570 -6.52 -12.68 7.55
CA SER A 570 -7.10 -13.99 7.22
C SER A 570 -7.77 -14.59 8.43
N SER A 571 -8.85 -15.35 8.20
CA SER A 571 -9.59 -16.02 9.25
C SER A 571 -10.18 -17.33 8.76
N SER A 572 -9.70 -18.45 9.28
CA SER A 572 -10.07 -19.78 8.83
C SER A 572 -10.43 -20.71 9.99
N ALA A 573 -11.29 -21.68 9.72
CA ALA A 573 -11.56 -22.77 10.65
C ALA A 573 -10.42 -23.79 10.61
N TYR A 574 -10.19 -24.47 11.73
CA TYR A 574 -9.30 -25.61 11.79
C TYR A 574 -9.94 -26.77 12.53
N TYR A 575 -9.49 -27.97 12.23
CA TYR A 575 -9.75 -29.15 13.04
C TYR A 575 -8.49 -30.03 13.11
N GLY A 576 -8.44 -30.86 14.15
CA GLY A 576 -7.30 -31.74 14.34
C GLY A 576 -7.67 -32.99 15.12
N ALA A 577 -6.88 -34.03 14.91
CA ALA A 577 -6.99 -35.29 15.61
C ALA A 577 -5.59 -35.79 15.98
N HIS A 578 -5.51 -36.52 17.07
CA HIS A 578 -4.31 -37.25 17.44
C HIS A 578 -4.70 -38.63 17.94
N LEU A 579 -3.89 -39.63 17.64
CA LEU A 579 -3.95 -40.99 18.13
C LEU A 579 -2.57 -41.41 18.60
N GLY A 580 -2.50 -42.04 19.73
CA GLY A 580 -1.23 -42.53 20.30
C GLY A 580 -1.36 -43.93 20.92
N ILE A 581 -0.27 -44.64 20.85
CA ILE A 581 -0.07 -45.91 21.54
C ILE A 581 1.28 -45.89 22.22
N GLY A 582 1.35 -46.45 23.44
CA GLY A 582 2.62 -46.60 24.12
C GLY A 582 2.59 -47.69 25.18
N LYS A 583 3.76 -47.92 25.76
CA LYS A 583 3.93 -48.89 26.82
C LYS A 583 4.86 -48.35 27.91
N VAL A 584 4.33 -48.28 29.11
CA VAL A 584 5.12 -47.96 30.31
C VAL A 584 5.65 -49.25 30.92
N ASN A 585 6.97 -49.39 30.97
CA ASN A 585 7.66 -50.51 31.59
C ASN A 585 8.32 -50.04 32.89
N LYS A 586 8.06 -50.72 34.01
CA LYS A 586 8.82 -50.51 35.25
C LYS A 586 10.19 -51.17 35.09
N LEU A 587 11.26 -50.36 35.17
CA LEU A 587 12.65 -50.85 35.17
C LEU A 587 13.10 -51.25 36.57
N ASN A 588 12.63 -50.51 37.59
CA ASN A 588 12.77 -50.80 39.02
C ASN A 588 11.72 -50.00 39.80
N ASP A 589 11.76 -49.98 41.12
CA ASP A 589 10.75 -49.36 42.00
C ASP A 589 10.65 -47.83 41.82
N THR A 590 11.72 -47.17 41.34
CA THR A 590 11.78 -45.71 41.16
C THR A 590 11.89 -45.28 39.73
N THR A 591 12.10 -46.19 38.77
CA THR A 591 12.41 -45.85 37.40
C THR A 591 11.45 -46.52 36.42
N LYS A 592 10.88 -45.76 35.52
CA LYS A 592 9.97 -46.23 34.44
C LYS A 592 10.51 -45.79 33.09
N ALA A 593 10.30 -46.61 32.09
CA ALA A 593 10.55 -46.26 30.68
C ALA A 593 9.22 -46.33 29.93
N ASP A 594 8.92 -45.27 29.19
CA ASP A 594 7.77 -45.15 28.30
C ASP A 594 8.25 -45.09 26.85
N VAL A 595 7.74 -45.98 26.02
CA VAL A 595 8.01 -46.01 24.59
C VAL A 595 6.67 -45.77 23.86
N TYR A 596 6.64 -44.84 22.94
CA TYR A 596 5.39 -44.42 22.31
C TYR A 596 5.52 -44.14 20.82
N ALA A 597 4.38 -44.24 20.13
CA ALA A 597 4.16 -43.77 18.79
C ALA A 597 2.87 -42.93 18.76
N LYS A 598 2.93 -41.78 18.09
CA LYS A 598 1.80 -40.87 17.96
C LYS A 598 1.60 -40.47 16.49
N PHE A 599 0.37 -40.50 16.06
CA PHE A 599 -0.10 -39.94 14.80
C PHE A 599 -0.86 -38.64 15.10
N MET A 600 -0.56 -37.57 14.37
CA MET A 600 -1.18 -36.26 14.55
C MET A 600 -1.61 -35.72 13.19
N TYR A 601 -2.81 -35.22 13.13
CA TYR A 601 -3.38 -34.59 11.94
C TYR A 601 -3.95 -33.21 12.33
N THR A 602 -3.67 -32.21 11.53
CA THR A 602 -4.24 -30.86 11.65
C THR A 602 -4.60 -30.38 10.26
N HIS A 603 -5.82 -29.89 10.10
CA HIS A 603 -6.33 -29.25 8.90
C HIS A 603 -6.67 -27.81 9.22
N GLN A 604 -6.17 -26.87 8.42
CA GLN A 604 -6.54 -25.46 8.41
C GLN A 604 -7.22 -25.17 7.07
N ASN A 605 -8.45 -24.68 7.09
CA ASN A 605 -9.16 -24.32 5.88
C ASN A 605 -8.44 -23.22 5.10
N GLY A 606 -8.64 -23.21 3.79
CA GLY A 606 -8.24 -22.11 2.93
C GLY A 606 -9.04 -20.83 3.21
N ASP A 607 -8.56 -19.73 2.64
CA ASP A 607 -9.19 -18.41 2.73
C ASP A 607 -8.85 -17.60 1.47
N SER A 608 -9.70 -16.63 1.14
CA SER A 608 -9.48 -15.71 0.03
C SER A 608 -9.27 -14.31 0.59
N VAL A 609 -8.09 -13.74 0.37
CA VAL A 609 -7.69 -12.46 0.92
C VAL A 609 -7.24 -11.49 -0.16
N ALA A 610 -7.64 -10.23 -0.03
CA ALA A 610 -7.12 -9.16 -0.88
C ALA A 610 -5.95 -8.45 -0.20
N LEU A 611 -4.81 -8.33 -0.88
CA LEU A 611 -3.71 -7.50 -0.45
C LEU A 611 -4.14 -6.03 -0.40
N ARG A 612 -3.83 -5.37 0.70
CA ARG A 612 -4.03 -3.93 0.93
C ARG A 612 -2.69 -3.22 0.86
N GLY A 613 -2.70 -2.00 0.34
CA GLY A 613 -1.51 -1.16 0.22
C GLY A 613 -1.52 -0.32 -1.04
N GLU A 614 -0.47 0.48 -1.27
CA GLU A 614 -0.35 1.32 -2.47
C GLU A 614 -0.10 0.47 -3.72
N GLY A 615 -0.96 0.62 -4.75
CA GLY A 615 -0.83 -0.08 -6.03
C GLY A 615 -1.07 -1.58 -5.96
N VAL A 616 -1.75 -2.06 -4.89
CA VAL A 616 -2.06 -3.47 -4.66
C VAL A 616 -3.58 -3.63 -4.53
N GLY A 617 -4.10 -4.69 -5.02
CA GLY A 617 -5.54 -5.02 -4.99
C GLY A 617 -5.74 -6.48 -5.41
N GLU A 618 -4.64 -7.24 -5.40
CA GLU A 618 -4.58 -8.63 -5.81
C GLU A 618 -5.21 -9.51 -4.76
N VAL A 619 -5.97 -10.51 -5.23
CA VAL A 619 -6.60 -11.50 -4.38
C VAL A 619 -5.77 -12.76 -4.39
N TYR A 620 -5.40 -13.22 -3.22
CA TYR A 620 -4.75 -14.52 -2.99
C TYR A 620 -5.81 -15.50 -2.51
N ASP A 621 -6.01 -16.56 -3.27
CA ASP A 621 -6.84 -17.69 -2.89
C ASP A 621 -5.94 -18.76 -2.27
N PHE A 622 -5.91 -18.82 -0.93
CA PHE A 622 -5.15 -19.82 -0.19
C PHE A 622 -5.89 -21.14 -0.15
N ASP A 623 -5.21 -22.22 -0.52
CA ASP A 623 -5.69 -23.58 -0.31
C ASP A 623 -5.65 -23.94 1.17
N ALA A 624 -6.37 -24.99 1.53
CA ALA A 624 -6.28 -25.59 2.85
C ALA A 624 -4.86 -26.14 3.08
N VAL A 625 -4.41 -26.06 4.33
CA VAL A 625 -3.13 -26.66 4.75
C VAL A 625 -3.39 -27.89 5.61
N ASP A 626 -2.91 -29.03 5.15
CA ASP A 626 -2.94 -30.29 5.86
C ASP A 626 -1.57 -30.58 6.48
N SER A 627 -1.53 -30.94 7.74
CA SER A 627 -0.35 -31.42 8.44
C SER A 627 -0.59 -32.82 8.98
N THR A 628 0.21 -33.76 8.52
CA THR A 628 0.15 -35.17 8.92
C THR A 628 1.49 -35.57 9.50
N ARG A 629 1.54 -35.85 10.81
CA ARG A 629 2.79 -36.13 11.53
C ARG A 629 2.77 -37.47 12.22
N VAL A 630 3.91 -38.13 12.19
CA VAL A 630 4.19 -39.33 13.01
C VAL A 630 5.37 -39.04 13.91
N ARG A 631 5.19 -39.29 15.20
CA ARG A 631 6.24 -39.16 16.21
C ARG A 631 6.44 -40.48 16.90
N VAL A 632 7.69 -40.94 16.98
CA VAL A 632 8.10 -42.09 17.79
C VAL A 632 9.12 -41.64 18.80
N GLY A 633 8.98 -42.10 20.06
CA GLY A 633 9.86 -41.63 21.11
C GLY A 633 9.93 -42.55 22.30
N ALA A 634 10.91 -42.24 23.14
CA ALA A 634 11.11 -42.90 24.42
C ALA A 634 11.40 -41.87 25.51
N ARG A 635 10.84 -42.11 26.70
CA ARG A 635 11.02 -41.26 27.88
C ARG A 635 11.40 -42.16 29.07
N VAL A 636 12.39 -41.74 29.84
CA VAL A 636 12.72 -42.36 31.11
C VAL A 636 12.37 -41.39 32.23
N SER A 637 11.62 -41.83 33.22
CA SER A 637 11.25 -41.09 34.41
C SER A 637 11.79 -41.76 35.65
N ARG A 638 12.24 -40.96 36.64
CA ARG A 638 12.77 -41.45 37.92
C ARG A 638 12.22 -40.64 39.08
N ASP A 639 11.72 -41.35 40.07
CA ASP A 639 11.28 -40.78 41.34
C ASP A 639 12.50 -40.53 42.24
N TYR A 640 12.83 -39.28 42.48
CA TYR A 640 13.92 -38.84 43.34
C TYR A 640 13.47 -38.66 44.80
N SER A 641 12.19 -38.50 44.99
CA SER A 641 11.54 -38.38 46.29
C SER A 641 10.09 -38.83 46.19
N ALA A 642 9.40 -38.95 47.33
CA ALA A 642 7.96 -39.22 47.34
C ALA A 642 7.11 -38.20 46.58
N ARG A 643 7.71 -37.06 46.22
CA ARG A 643 7.00 -35.92 45.62
C ARG A 643 7.67 -35.35 44.34
N GLY A 644 8.82 -35.84 43.97
CA GLY A 644 9.59 -35.30 42.85
C GLY A 644 10.00 -36.40 41.88
N THR A 645 9.52 -36.27 40.62
CA THR A 645 9.85 -37.15 39.51
C THR A 645 10.51 -36.37 38.41
N GLY A 646 11.77 -36.64 38.08
CA GLY A 646 12.45 -36.11 36.93
C GLY A 646 12.29 -37.03 35.72
N TYR A 647 12.28 -36.48 34.52
CA TYR A 647 12.26 -37.29 33.29
C TYR A 647 13.08 -36.67 32.17
N ALA A 648 13.53 -37.53 31.27
CA ALA A 648 14.21 -37.16 30.04
C ALA A 648 13.71 -38.04 28.89
N GLY A 649 13.61 -37.49 27.72
CA GLY A 649 13.13 -38.22 26.55
C GLY A 649 13.75 -37.77 25.24
N LEU A 650 13.70 -38.66 24.26
CA LEU A 650 14.10 -38.44 22.90
C LEU A 650 12.96 -38.87 21.97
N ALA A 651 12.73 -38.12 20.92
CA ALA A 651 11.79 -38.52 19.89
C ALA A 651 12.26 -38.08 18.48
N TYR A 652 11.78 -38.81 17.51
CA TYR A 652 11.86 -38.49 16.09
C TYR A 652 10.47 -38.19 15.57
N GLU A 653 10.33 -37.13 14.80
CA GLU A 653 9.09 -36.75 14.16
C GLU A 653 9.31 -36.57 12.66
N TYR A 654 8.35 -37.01 11.86
CA TYR A 654 8.29 -36.75 10.44
C TYR A 654 6.96 -36.08 10.10
N GLU A 655 7.03 -34.91 9.44
CA GLU A 655 5.90 -34.24 8.82
C GLU A 655 5.81 -34.70 7.36
N PHE A 656 4.68 -35.29 6.98
CA PHE A 656 4.44 -35.84 5.65
C PHE A 656 3.89 -34.83 4.67
N ASP A 657 3.32 -33.72 5.17
CA ASP A 657 2.65 -32.68 4.38
C ASP A 657 3.05 -31.29 4.92
N GLY A 658 2.10 -30.39 5.19
CA GLY A 658 2.34 -29.04 5.67
C GLY A 658 2.79 -28.10 4.57
N GLU A 659 2.33 -28.32 3.35
CA GLU A 659 2.56 -27.46 2.20
C GLU A 659 1.45 -26.42 2.09
N ALA A 660 1.83 -25.15 2.08
CA ALA A 660 0.90 -24.04 1.84
C ALA A 660 0.93 -23.70 0.35
N ARG A 661 -0.25 -23.61 -0.25
CA ARG A 661 -0.46 -23.28 -1.66
C ARG A 661 -1.41 -22.11 -1.78
N ALA A 662 -1.22 -21.33 -2.84
CA ALA A 662 -2.16 -20.29 -3.22
C ALA A 662 -2.17 -20.09 -4.72
N THR A 663 -3.23 -19.45 -5.20
CA THR A 663 -3.27 -18.86 -6.54
C THR A 663 -3.48 -17.36 -6.41
N VAL A 664 -2.88 -16.63 -7.33
CA VAL A 664 -3.08 -15.18 -7.49
C VAL A 664 -3.22 -14.89 -8.98
N LEU A 665 -4.29 -14.19 -9.36
CA LEU A 665 -4.56 -13.86 -10.76
C LEU A 665 -4.58 -15.09 -11.71
N GLY A 666 -4.98 -16.26 -11.18
CA GLY A 666 -5.01 -17.51 -11.93
C GLY A 666 -3.69 -18.27 -12.02
N PHE A 667 -2.61 -17.74 -11.44
CA PHE A 667 -1.30 -18.40 -11.42
C PHE A 667 -1.04 -19.00 -10.03
N SER A 668 -0.42 -20.20 -10.02
CA SER A 668 0.02 -20.86 -8.78
C SER A 668 1.29 -20.20 -8.24
N THR A 669 1.29 -19.88 -6.95
CA THR A 669 2.45 -19.31 -6.25
C THR A 669 3.48 -20.38 -5.88
N PRO A 670 4.74 -20.01 -5.53
CA PRO A 670 5.65 -20.93 -4.88
C PRO A 670 5.05 -21.48 -3.57
N SER A 671 5.23 -22.78 -3.33
CA SER A 671 4.58 -23.50 -2.23
C SER A 671 5.56 -23.75 -1.07
N PRO A 672 5.60 -22.88 -0.03
CA PRO A 672 6.38 -23.14 1.16
C PRO A 672 5.85 -24.35 1.92
N SER A 673 6.75 -25.20 2.44
CA SER A 673 6.35 -26.43 3.13
C SER A 673 7.17 -26.69 4.38
N ILE A 674 6.49 -27.15 5.43
CA ILE A 674 7.11 -27.60 6.68
C ILE A 674 7.39 -29.13 6.69
N LYS A 675 7.14 -29.82 5.58
CA LYS A 675 7.42 -31.26 5.40
C LYS A 675 8.86 -31.63 5.69
N GLY A 676 9.07 -32.69 6.49
CA GLY A 676 10.40 -33.26 6.74
C GLY A 676 10.63 -33.74 8.16
N SER A 677 11.87 -34.08 8.43
CA SER A 677 12.32 -34.74 9.67
C SER A 677 12.71 -33.73 10.75
N SER A 678 12.39 -34.05 12.01
CA SER A 678 12.86 -33.32 13.18
C SER A 678 13.14 -34.26 14.37
N GLY A 679 14.14 -33.93 15.14
CA GLY A 679 14.46 -34.58 16.40
C GLY A 679 14.01 -33.74 17.59
N LEU A 680 13.57 -34.37 18.62
CA LEU A 680 13.16 -33.78 19.91
C LEU A 680 14.00 -34.34 21.05
N LEU A 681 14.54 -33.47 21.88
CA LEU A 681 15.04 -33.74 23.21
C LEU A 681 14.10 -33.09 24.21
N GLU A 682 13.64 -33.81 25.22
CA GLU A 682 12.83 -33.28 26.31
C GLU A 682 13.46 -33.53 27.68
N LEU A 683 13.26 -32.58 28.58
CA LEU A 683 13.61 -32.68 29.99
C LEU A 683 12.46 -32.12 30.82
N GLY A 684 12.13 -32.78 31.94
CA GLY A 684 11.08 -32.25 32.80
C GLY A 684 11.13 -32.74 34.22
N TYR A 685 10.29 -32.10 35.04
CA TYR A 685 10.19 -32.39 36.44
C TYR A 685 8.75 -32.23 36.92
N ILE A 686 8.23 -33.31 37.55
CA ILE A 686 6.89 -33.34 38.10
C ILE A 686 7.01 -33.18 39.63
N LEU A 687 6.27 -32.22 40.19
CA LEU A 687 6.13 -31.96 41.61
C LEU A 687 4.74 -32.38 42.06
N GLN A 688 4.66 -33.42 42.89
CA GLN A 688 3.42 -33.93 43.48
C GLN A 688 2.91 -33.05 44.63
N PRO A 689 1.58 -32.94 44.82
CA PRO A 689 0.98 -32.11 45.88
C PRO A 689 1.40 -32.52 47.30
N LYS A 690 1.42 -31.58 48.23
CA LYS A 690 1.65 -31.80 49.66
C LYS A 690 0.38 -32.27 50.35
N GLY A 691 -0.74 -31.76 50.01
CA GLY A 691 -2.04 -32.03 50.55
C GLY A 691 -3.09 -32.31 49.47
N ALA A 692 -4.27 -32.73 49.88
CA ALA A 692 -5.36 -33.07 48.93
C ALA A 692 -5.80 -31.89 48.06
N ASN A 693 -5.62 -30.66 48.56
CA ASN A 693 -6.05 -29.42 47.84
C ASN A 693 -4.90 -28.72 47.10
N ASP A 694 -3.68 -29.24 47.10
CA ASP A 694 -2.55 -28.64 46.41
C ASP A 694 -2.49 -29.14 44.96
N PRO A 695 -2.16 -28.30 43.98
CA PRO A 695 -1.98 -28.77 42.60
C PRO A 695 -0.70 -29.62 42.43
N ALA A 696 -0.74 -30.60 41.55
CA ALA A 696 0.47 -31.16 40.95
C ALA A 696 0.96 -30.19 39.86
N ILE A 697 2.28 -30.03 39.75
CA ILE A 697 2.92 -29.16 38.76
C ILE A 697 3.93 -30.00 37.97
N ASP A 698 3.85 -29.94 36.63
CA ASP A 698 4.86 -30.52 35.74
C ASP A 698 5.46 -29.39 34.87
N ILE A 699 6.79 -29.30 34.86
CA ILE A 699 7.54 -28.36 34.01
C ILE A 699 8.31 -29.19 33.00
N ASN A 700 8.10 -28.91 31.73
CA ASN A 700 8.72 -29.61 30.60
C ASN A 700 9.45 -28.61 29.68
N LEU A 701 10.69 -28.90 29.35
CA LEU A 701 11.48 -28.13 28.37
C LEU A 701 11.82 -29.05 27.19
N GLN A 702 11.70 -28.53 25.99
CA GLN A 702 11.93 -29.27 24.76
C GLN A 702 12.86 -28.49 23.84
N GLY A 703 13.86 -29.17 23.28
CA GLY A 703 14.75 -28.69 22.23
C GLY A 703 14.49 -29.44 20.93
N TRP A 704 14.37 -28.73 19.83
CA TRP A 704 14.09 -29.28 18.53
C TRP A 704 15.23 -29.01 17.55
N GLY A 705 15.52 -29.97 16.68
CA GLY A 705 16.49 -29.86 15.61
C GLY A 705 16.03 -30.57 14.33
N GLY A 706 16.37 -30.03 13.16
CA GLY A 706 15.98 -30.62 11.88
C GLY A 706 15.20 -29.63 10.98
N LYS A 707 14.04 -30.08 10.48
CA LYS A 707 13.12 -29.25 9.70
C LYS A 707 12.53 -28.11 10.53
N LYS A 708 12.14 -28.39 11.76
CA LYS A 708 11.85 -27.40 12.80
C LYS A 708 12.96 -27.35 13.84
N GLN A 709 13.32 -26.15 14.28
CA GLN A 709 14.43 -25.88 15.18
C GLN A 709 14.01 -24.88 16.25
N GLY A 710 14.47 -25.04 17.48
CA GLY A 710 14.18 -24.07 18.55
C GLY A 710 13.87 -24.73 19.87
N PHE A 711 13.20 -23.97 20.73
CA PHE A 711 12.88 -24.39 22.08
C PHE A 711 11.43 -24.13 22.41
N THR A 712 10.80 -25.07 23.11
CA THR A 712 9.48 -24.91 23.73
C THR A 712 9.54 -25.29 25.19
N GLY A 713 8.67 -24.68 25.99
CA GLY A 713 8.49 -25.04 27.40
C GLY A 713 7.02 -25.14 27.74
N ASN A 714 6.66 -26.08 28.59
CA ASN A 714 5.29 -26.27 29.08
C ASN A 714 5.27 -26.26 30.60
N VAL A 715 4.20 -25.72 31.16
CA VAL A 715 3.87 -25.80 32.58
C VAL A 715 2.43 -26.30 32.70
N ASN A 716 2.26 -27.37 33.45
CA ASN A 716 0.99 -28.04 33.62
C ASN A 716 0.53 -27.94 35.06
N PHE A 717 -0.76 -27.81 35.27
CA PHE A 717 -1.40 -27.79 36.58
C PHE A 717 -2.51 -28.81 36.61
N VAL A 718 -2.55 -29.55 37.69
CA VAL A 718 -3.59 -30.53 37.95
C VAL A 718 -4.18 -30.27 39.33
N TRP A 719 -5.48 -30.05 39.37
CA TRP A 719 -6.21 -29.81 40.61
C TRP A 719 -7.30 -30.88 40.77
N LYS A 720 -7.24 -31.63 41.87
CA LYS A 720 -8.20 -32.68 42.24
C LYS A 720 -9.23 -32.11 43.21
N PHE A 721 -10.50 -32.52 43.09
CA PHE A 721 -11.57 -32.13 44.01
C PHE A 721 -12.04 -33.31 44.82
#